data_94fd4d94ec580fbbbd751aa81f499f88
#
_entry.id   94fd4d94ec580fbbbd751aa81f499f88
#
_cell.length_a   1.000
_cell.length_b   1.000
_cell.length_c   1.000
_cell.angle_alpha   90.00
_cell.angle_beta   90.00
_cell.angle_gamma   90.00
#
_symmetry.space_group_name_H-M   'P 1'
#
loop_
_entity.id
_entity.type
_entity.pdbx_description
1 polymer ?
#
loop_
_entity_poly.entity_id
_entity_poly.type
_entity_poly.pdbx_seq_one_letter_code
_entity_poly.pdbx_strand_id
1 'polypeptide(L)'
;MTKNLTVTSPFEPAGSQPKAIKTLVNGLNDGLLHQVLLGVTGSGKTYTMAKIIESTQRPAVVMAPNKTLAAQLYGELKDFFPNNSVEYFVSYYDYYQPEAYVPTSDTYIAKDASINEHIEQMRLSATKALLERNDTIVVATVSAIYGLGAPESYLNMILHLDRGETIDQRTILRRLSSMQYTRNDIDFRRATFRVRGDVIDIYPADSERNALRIELFGDEVERLLWIDPLTGEVINETPRATIYPKTHYVTPKDTVLDCLTIVREELKERIKFLRDNEKLVEAQRLQERTNYDLEMMKELGYCQGIENYSRYLSGRNPGEPPPCLFDYLPKNAIVFMDESHVSVPQIGGMYKGDRSRKETLVDYGFRLPSALDNRPLRFEEWEDVTPQKIYVSATPGKYELEHCDNMAELLVRPTGLIDPEIEIRPATSQIDDVIGECNERAALKERVLITTLTKRMAEDLTDYLDENGIRTRYMHSDVDTVERTEIIRDLRLGHFDVLVGINLLREGLDIPEVSLVAILDADKEGFLRSEVTLIQTVGRAARNLRGKAIMYADKITGSMQRAMDEMSRRREVQVKFNKDNNITPTSIVKDVKDIMEGARVTKKAKKTKPQSFEKELPFKISNESPEKIATSITKLEEQMYIYAKETEYEKAAFCRDQIKNLKWQLLNS
;
A
#
# COMPACT_ATOMS: atom_id res chain seq x y z
N MET A 1 13.82 -14.28 -23.13
CA MET A 1 13.73 -15.72 -22.77
C MET A 1 12.80 -15.83 -21.58
N THR A 2 11.69 -16.55 -21.71
CA THR A 2 10.78 -16.83 -20.59
C THR A 2 11.50 -17.70 -19.57
N LYS A 3 11.67 -17.18 -18.35
CA LYS A 3 12.16 -17.99 -17.23
C LYS A 3 10.98 -18.71 -16.59
N ASN A 4 11.19 -19.96 -16.19
CA ASN A 4 10.18 -20.69 -15.42
C ASN A 4 10.05 -20.06 -14.02
N LEU A 5 8.82 -19.99 -13.53
CA LEU A 5 8.52 -19.61 -12.14
C LEU A 5 8.93 -20.79 -11.25
N THR A 6 9.96 -20.60 -10.44
CA THR A 6 10.54 -21.66 -9.60
C THR A 6 10.70 -21.16 -8.17
N VAL A 7 10.08 -21.87 -7.23
CA VAL A 7 10.13 -21.58 -5.80
C VAL A 7 11.46 -22.07 -5.22
N THR A 8 12.20 -21.14 -4.62
CA THR A 8 13.37 -21.45 -3.80
C THR A 8 12.95 -21.47 -2.34
N SER A 9 12.96 -22.64 -1.71
CA SER A 9 12.56 -22.79 -0.30
C SER A 9 13.30 -23.97 0.31
N PRO A 10 13.74 -23.90 1.58
CA PRO A 10 14.28 -25.03 2.32
C PRO A 10 13.19 -26.02 2.77
N PHE A 11 11.90 -25.68 2.55
CA PHE A 11 10.75 -26.46 3.01
C PHE A 11 10.03 -27.10 1.83
N GLU A 12 9.55 -28.32 2.01
CA GLU A 12 8.58 -28.97 1.13
C GLU A 12 7.15 -28.77 1.65
N PRO A 13 6.12 -28.85 0.76
CA PRO A 13 4.74 -28.78 1.20
C PRO A 13 4.38 -29.86 2.23
N ALA A 14 3.84 -29.44 3.37
CA ALA A 14 3.54 -30.33 4.48
C ALA A 14 2.10 -30.12 5.00
N GLY A 15 1.62 -31.02 5.83
CA GLY A 15 0.28 -30.95 6.42
C GLY A 15 -0.82 -31.04 5.38
N SER A 16 -1.72 -30.05 5.38
CA SER A 16 -2.81 -29.94 4.42
C SER A 16 -2.41 -29.22 3.10
N GLN A 17 -1.17 -28.68 3.01
CA GLN A 17 -0.70 -27.93 1.85
C GLN A 17 -0.72 -28.74 0.55
N PRO A 18 -0.20 -29.99 0.47
CA PRO A 18 -0.19 -30.76 -0.79
C PRO A 18 -1.58 -30.97 -1.36
N LYS A 19 -2.55 -31.27 -0.50
CA LYS A 19 -3.96 -31.46 -0.90
C LYS A 19 -4.56 -30.15 -1.39
N ALA A 20 -4.35 -29.05 -0.66
CA ALA A 20 -4.88 -27.74 -1.02
C ALA A 20 -4.31 -27.25 -2.34
N ILE A 21 -2.98 -27.36 -2.55
CA ILE A 21 -2.31 -26.99 -3.81
C ILE A 21 -2.92 -27.78 -4.97
N LYS A 22 -3.00 -29.12 -4.84
CA LYS A 22 -3.56 -29.97 -5.89
C LYS A 22 -5.01 -29.63 -6.22
N THR A 23 -5.84 -29.39 -5.21
CA THR A 23 -7.26 -29.03 -5.37
C THR A 23 -7.41 -27.73 -6.15
N LEU A 24 -6.66 -26.66 -5.75
CA LEU A 24 -6.76 -25.35 -6.39
C LEU A 24 -6.13 -25.32 -7.79
N VAL A 25 -5.02 -26.03 -8.01
CA VAL A 25 -4.39 -26.14 -9.33
C VAL A 25 -5.32 -26.88 -10.30
N ASN A 26 -5.96 -27.96 -9.87
CA ASN A 26 -6.95 -28.66 -10.70
C ASN A 26 -8.11 -27.72 -11.05
N GLY A 27 -8.68 -26.99 -10.08
CA GLY A 27 -9.75 -26.05 -10.35
C GLY A 27 -9.34 -24.93 -11.34
N LEU A 28 -8.10 -24.43 -11.27
CA LEU A 28 -7.57 -23.47 -12.26
C LEU A 28 -7.49 -24.09 -13.66
N ASN A 29 -7.04 -25.35 -13.76
CA ASN A 29 -6.94 -26.05 -15.03
C ASN A 29 -8.34 -26.41 -15.61
N ASP A 30 -9.32 -26.68 -14.75
CA ASP A 30 -10.72 -26.93 -15.10
C ASP A 30 -11.48 -25.62 -15.45
N GLY A 31 -10.84 -24.45 -15.34
CA GLY A 31 -11.42 -23.17 -15.72
C GLY A 31 -12.31 -22.53 -14.67
N LEU A 32 -12.32 -23.02 -13.42
CA LEU A 32 -13.11 -22.42 -12.33
C LEU A 32 -12.70 -20.96 -12.09
N LEU A 33 -13.69 -20.07 -11.99
CA LEU A 33 -13.45 -18.63 -11.87
C LEU A 33 -13.20 -18.18 -10.42
N HIS A 34 -13.86 -18.82 -9.47
CA HIS A 34 -13.83 -18.43 -8.06
C HIS A 34 -13.49 -19.63 -7.18
N GLN A 35 -12.34 -19.59 -6.53
CA GLN A 35 -11.92 -20.62 -5.59
C GLN A 35 -11.56 -20.01 -4.24
N VAL A 36 -11.72 -20.75 -3.16
CA VAL A 36 -11.41 -20.29 -1.80
C VAL A 36 -10.31 -21.15 -1.19
N LEU A 37 -9.27 -20.50 -0.65
CA LEU A 37 -8.29 -21.09 0.24
C LEU A 37 -8.58 -20.63 1.67
N LEU A 38 -9.29 -21.45 2.44
CA LEU A 38 -9.52 -21.21 3.86
C LEU A 38 -8.26 -21.61 4.63
N GLY A 39 -7.45 -20.61 5.00
CA GLY A 39 -6.15 -20.86 5.62
C GLY A 39 -6.00 -20.16 6.96
N VAL A 40 -5.81 -20.94 8.03
CA VAL A 40 -5.58 -20.37 9.37
C VAL A 40 -4.26 -19.61 9.45
N THR A 41 -4.12 -18.73 10.44
CA THR A 41 -2.87 -18.00 10.68
C THR A 41 -1.73 -18.97 10.95
N GLY A 42 -0.60 -18.79 10.24
CA GLY A 42 0.59 -19.65 10.40
C GLY A 42 0.53 -20.99 9.66
N SER A 43 -0.49 -21.25 8.82
CA SER A 43 -0.58 -22.47 8.00
C SER A 43 0.28 -22.45 6.74
N GLY A 44 0.95 -21.33 6.43
CA GLY A 44 1.77 -21.17 5.25
C GLY A 44 0.97 -20.77 4.00
N LYS A 45 -0.02 -19.88 4.13
CA LYS A 45 -0.82 -19.35 3.01
C LYS A 45 0.06 -18.81 1.87
N THR A 46 1.04 -17.94 2.18
CA THR A 46 1.95 -17.35 1.18
C THR A 46 2.76 -18.42 0.44
N TYR A 47 3.27 -19.41 1.16
CA TYR A 47 3.99 -20.54 0.57
C TYR A 47 3.08 -21.39 -0.34
N THR A 48 1.84 -21.61 0.09
CA THR A 48 0.83 -22.33 -0.72
C THR A 48 0.52 -21.57 -2.02
N MET A 49 0.34 -20.23 -1.95
CA MET A 49 0.19 -19.39 -3.14
C MET A 49 1.41 -19.50 -4.07
N ALA A 50 2.62 -19.42 -3.52
CA ALA A 50 3.84 -19.57 -4.30
C ALA A 50 3.92 -20.93 -5.01
N LYS A 51 3.55 -22.02 -4.35
CA LYS A 51 3.51 -23.37 -4.96
C LYS A 51 2.42 -23.53 -6.02
N ILE A 52 1.29 -22.83 -5.90
CA ILE A 52 0.26 -22.78 -6.96
C ILE A 52 0.79 -22.02 -8.18
N ILE A 53 1.46 -20.89 -7.98
CA ILE A 53 2.09 -20.10 -9.05
C ILE A 53 3.16 -20.93 -9.76
N GLU A 54 4.03 -21.61 -9.01
CA GLU A 54 5.05 -22.52 -9.57
C GLU A 54 4.40 -23.66 -10.39
N SER A 55 3.35 -24.28 -9.87
CA SER A 55 2.70 -25.42 -10.52
C SER A 55 1.97 -25.03 -11.81
N THR A 56 1.44 -23.83 -11.88
CA THR A 56 0.68 -23.34 -13.03
C THR A 56 1.50 -22.60 -14.06
N GLN A 57 2.69 -22.12 -13.70
CA GLN A 57 3.59 -21.33 -14.57
C GLN A 57 2.89 -20.11 -15.20
N ARG A 58 1.99 -19.46 -14.45
CA ARG A 58 1.17 -18.33 -14.91
C ARG A 58 1.54 -17.06 -14.17
N PRO A 59 1.53 -15.89 -14.84
CA PRO A 59 1.64 -14.61 -14.14
C PRO A 59 0.58 -14.47 -13.06
N ALA A 60 0.91 -13.77 -11.97
CA ALA A 60 0.00 -13.65 -10.85
C ALA A 60 -0.06 -12.22 -10.29
N VAL A 61 -1.23 -11.83 -9.79
CA VAL A 61 -1.42 -10.65 -8.95
C VAL A 61 -1.88 -11.10 -7.58
N VAL A 62 -1.21 -10.61 -6.54
CA VAL A 62 -1.57 -10.86 -5.14
C VAL A 62 -2.07 -9.55 -4.54
N MET A 63 -3.38 -9.46 -4.33
CA MET A 63 -4.03 -8.28 -3.76
C MET A 63 -4.01 -8.35 -2.24
N ALA A 64 -3.51 -7.30 -1.59
CA ALA A 64 -3.49 -7.15 -0.14
C ALA A 64 -4.35 -5.96 0.31
N PRO A 65 -4.97 -6.00 1.50
CA PRO A 65 -5.88 -4.95 1.98
C PRO A 65 -5.18 -3.63 2.34
N ASN A 66 -3.87 -3.66 2.61
CA ASN A 66 -3.10 -2.46 2.99
C ASN A 66 -1.63 -2.55 2.59
N LYS A 67 -0.92 -1.40 2.64
CA LYS A 67 0.49 -1.30 2.24
C LYS A 67 1.44 -2.17 3.09
N THR A 68 1.17 -2.30 4.38
CA THR A 68 2.02 -3.07 5.31
C THR A 68 2.00 -4.56 4.97
N LEU A 69 0.81 -5.12 4.77
CA LEU A 69 0.67 -6.53 4.36
C LEU A 69 1.21 -6.75 2.95
N ALA A 70 0.97 -5.81 2.03
CA ALA A 70 1.55 -5.87 0.69
C ALA A 70 3.08 -5.88 0.73
N ALA A 71 3.72 -5.06 1.57
CA ALA A 71 5.18 -5.05 1.72
C ALA A 71 5.71 -6.38 2.30
N GLN A 72 5.01 -6.97 3.26
CA GLN A 72 5.34 -8.28 3.79
C GLN A 72 5.25 -9.37 2.72
N LEU A 73 4.13 -9.44 1.99
CA LEU A 73 3.92 -10.41 0.91
C LEU A 73 4.95 -10.25 -0.22
N TYR A 74 5.28 -9.00 -0.57
CA TYR A 74 6.32 -8.70 -1.55
C TYR A 74 7.68 -9.26 -1.12
N GLY A 75 8.07 -9.02 0.15
CA GLY A 75 9.32 -9.57 0.68
C GLY A 75 9.33 -11.11 0.68
N GLU A 76 8.27 -11.75 1.18
CA GLU A 76 8.15 -13.20 1.22
C GLU A 76 8.16 -13.83 -0.20
N LEU A 77 7.42 -13.24 -1.16
CA LEU A 77 7.40 -13.73 -2.54
C LEU A 77 8.74 -13.50 -3.25
N LYS A 78 9.44 -12.41 -2.96
CA LYS A 78 10.77 -12.15 -3.50
C LYS A 78 11.81 -13.15 -2.99
N ASP A 79 11.69 -13.57 -1.73
CA ASP A 79 12.52 -14.64 -1.15
C ASP A 79 12.19 -16.00 -1.81
N PHE A 80 10.92 -16.29 -2.11
CA PHE A 80 10.52 -17.52 -2.80
C PHE A 80 10.88 -17.54 -4.28
N PHE A 81 10.88 -16.39 -4.97
CA PHE A 81 11.14 -16.26 -6.40
C PHE A 81 12.34 -15.35 -6.72
N PRO A 82 13.55 -15.65 -6.23
CA PRO A 82 14.71 -14.76 -6.35
C PRO A 82 15.17 -14.53 -7.79
N ASN A 83 14.79 -15.40 -8.73
CA ASN A 83 15.20 -15.34 -10.13
C ASN A 83 14.10 -14.85 -11.09
N ASN A 84 12.91 -14.57 -10.56
CA ASN A 84 11.75 -14.13 -11.34
C ASN A 84 11.43 -12.66 -11.04
N SER A 85 10.49 -12.08 -11.78
CA SER A 85 10.04 -10.71 -11.56
C SER A 85 8.97 -10.67 -10.49
N VAL A 86 9.34 -10.22 -9.31
CA VAL A 86 8.39 -9.92 -8.24
C VAL A 86 8.33 -8.40 -8.09
N GLU A 87 7.15 -7.84 -8.32
CA GLU A 87 6.92 -6.41 -8.44
C GLU A 87 5.96 -5.89 -7.37
N TYR A 88 6.02 -4.59 -7.08
CA TYR A 88 5.23 -3.95 -6.04
C TYR A 88 4.39 -2.82 -6.59
N PHE A 89 3.06 -2.90 -6.42
CA PHE A 89 2.12 -1.94 -6.99
C PHE A 89 1.11 -1.45 -5.93
N VAL A 90 1.50 -0.44 -5.18
CA VAL A 90 0.65 0.18 -4.15
C VAL A 90 0.47 1.68 -4.43
N SER A 91 -0.33 2.38 -3.64
CA SER A 91 -0.44 3.83 -3.75
C SER A 91 0.91 4.51 -3.50
N TYR A 92 1.35 5.35 -4.42
CA TYR A 92 2.62 6.09 -4.36
C TYR A 92 2.55 7.36 -3.49
N TYR A 93 1.41 7.64 -2.87
CA TYR A 93 1.28 8.74 -1.93
C TYR A 93 1.71 8.32 -0.52
N ASP A 94 2.65 9.05 0.09
CA ASP A 94 2.94 8.93 1.52
C ASP A 94 1.86 9.63 2.33
N TYR A 95 1.39 10.77 1.83
CA TYR A 95 0.23 11.50 2.33
C TYR A 95 -0.70 11.84 1.18
N TYR A 96 -2.01 11.71 1.38
CA TYR A 96 -3.02 12.03 0.38
C TYR A 96 -4.27 12.60 1.01
N GLN A 97 -4.54 13.87 0.73
CA GLN A 97 -5.80 14.52 1.01
C GLN A 97 -6.52 14.79 -0.32
N PRO A 98 -7.64 14.11 -0.59
CA PRO A 98 -8.38 14.33 -1.82
C PRO A 98 -9.03 15.71 -1.80
N GLU A 99 -9.18 16.32 -2.98
CA GLU A 99 -9.99 17.50 -3.16
C GLU A 99 -11.43 17.22 -2.74
N ALA A 100 -12.00 18.09 -1.91
CA ALA A 100 -13.38 17.96 -1.43
C ALA A 100 -14.03 19.32 -1.18
N TYR A 101 -15.35 19.35 -1.17
CA TYR A 101 -16.12 20.51 -0.76
C TYR A 101 -17.19 20.11 0.25
N VAL A 102 -17.29 20.87 1.33
CA VAL A 102 -18.26 20.68 2.40
C VAL A 102 -19.31 21.80 2.33
N PRO A 103 -20.49 21.55 1.74
CA PRO A 103 -21.50 22.59 1.50
C PRO A 103 -22.01 23.27 2.78
N THR A 104 -22.11 22.52 3.89
CA THR A 104 -22.66 23.01 5.17
C THR A 104 -21.79 24.08 5.81
N SER A 105 -20.48 24.07 5.56
CA SER A 105 -19.52 25.05 6.08
C SER A 105 -18.89 25.92 5.00
N ASP A 106 -19.34 25.81 3.75
CA ASP A 106 -18.75 26.47 2.55
C ASP A 106 -17.21 26.32 2.52
N THR A 107 -16.73 25.12 2.85
CA THR A 107 -15.29 24.86 2.97
C THR A 107 -14.78 24.03 1.79
N TYR A 108 -13.88 24.62 1.00
CA TYR A 108 -13.16 23.91 -0.03
C TYR A 108 -11.85 23.38 0.51
N ILE A 109 -11.62 22.09 0.35
CA ILE A 109 -10.39 21.40 0.73
C ILE A 109 -9.62 21.13 -0.57
N ALA A 110 -8.47 21.79 -0.72
CA ALA A 110 -7.61 21.56 -1.87
C ALA A 110 -6.96 20.16 -1.80
N LYS A 111 -6.69 19.57 -2.97
CA LYS A 111 -5.89 18.35 -3.05
C LYS A 111 -4.50 18.63 -2.50
N ASP A 112 -4.06 17.84 -1.53
CA ASP A 112 -2.70 17.84 -1.01
C ASP A 112 -2.15 16.42 -1.03
N ALA A 113 -0.92 16.26 -1.53
CA ALA A 113 -0.33 14.94 -1.67
C ALA A 113 1.20 15.01 -1.66
N SER A 114 1.80 14.07 -0.95
CA SER A 114 3.23 13.81 -1.00
C SER A 114 3.49 12.52 -1.76
N ILE A 115 4.29 12.61 -2.82
CA ILE A 115 4.62 11.48 -3.70
C ILE A 115 5.91 10.82 -3.23
N ASN A 116 5.86 9.50 -3.09
CA ASN A 116 7.03 8.66 -2.88
C ASN A 116 7.61 8.23 -4.23
N GLU A 117 8.70 8.86 -4.65
CA GLU A 117 9.35 8.60 -5.94
C GLU A 117 9.82 7.15 -6.10
N HIS A 118 10.17 6.48 -5.01
CA HIS A 118 10.60 5.08 -5.07
C HIS A 118 9.41 4.14 -5.33
N ILE A 119 8.27 4.38 -4.68
CA ILE A 119 7.05 3.59 -4.95
C ILE A 119 6.54 3.87 -6.37
N GLU A 120 6.62 5.12 -6.84
CA GLU A 120 6.29 5.46 -8.23
C GLU A 120 7.13 4.66 -9.22
N GLN A 121 8.45 4.58 -9.00
CA GLN A 121 9.36 3.76 -9.79
C GLN A 121 8.96 2.29 -9.79
N MET A 122 8.65 1.71 -8.61
CA MET A 122 8.23 0.32 -8.51
C MET A 122 6.95 0.04 -9.30
N ARG A 123 6.01 0.99 -9.35
CA ARG A 123 4.80 0.89 -10.16
C ARG A 123 5.11 0.88 -11.67
N LEU A 124 6.03 1.73 -12.12
CA LEU A 124 6.49 1.73 -13.52
C LEU A 124 7.20 0.41 -13.87
N SER A 125 8.03 -0.10 -12.96
CA SER A 125 8.67 -1.42 -13.10
C SER A 125 7.62 -2.54 -13.23
N ALA A 126 6.57 -2.52 -12.40
CA ALA A 126 5.52 -3.53 -12.43
C ALA A 126 4.76 -3.57 -13.77
N THR A 127 4.35 -2.42 -14.29
CA THR A 127 3.66 -2.36 -15.59
C THR A 127 4.56 -2.77 -16.74
N LYS A 128 5.83 -2.36 -16.73
CA LYS A 128 6.83 -2.81 -17.70
C LYS A 128 7.01 -4.33 -17.64
N ALA A 129 7.17 -4.89 -16.44
CA ALA A 129 7.35 -6.32 -16.26
C ALA A 129 6.16 -7.14 -16.79
N LEU A 130 4.93 -6.67 -16.57
CA LEU A 130 3.71 -7.31 -17.10
C LEU A 130 3.66 -7.29 -18.63
N LEU A 131 4.21 -6.24 -19.27
CA LEU A 131 4.24 -6.13 -20.74
C LEU A 131 5.37 -6.94 -21.37
N GLU A 132 6.53 -7.09 -20.70
CA GLU A 132 7.73 -7.71 -21.26
C GLU A 132 7.92 -9.18 -20.86
N ARG A 133 7.32 -9.62 -19.72
CA ARG A 133 7.67 -10.89 -19.07
C ARG A 133 6.44 -11.71 -18.73
N ASN A 134 6.54 -13.03 -18.94
CA ASN A 134 5.51 -13.99 -18.54
C ASN A 134 5.74 -14.59 -17.14
N ASP A 135 6.89 -14.33 -16.51
CA ASP A 135 7.27 -14.81 -15.18
C ASP A 135 7.13 -13.70 -14.11
N THR A 136 6.07 -12.90 -14.20
CA THR A 136 5.82 -11.75 -13.34
C THR A 136 4.81 -12.04 -12.26
N ILE A 137 5.13 -11.67 -11.02
CA ILE A 137 4.24 -11.71 -9.86
C ILE A 137 4.13 -10.27 -9.34
N VAL A 138 2.93 -9.71 -9.29
CA VAL A 138 2.69 -8.35 -8.79
C VAL A 138 1.97 -8.41 -7.45
N VAL A 139 2.55 -7.81 -6.42
CA VAL A 139 1.87 -7.60 -5.14
C VAL A 139 1.26 -6.20 -5.14
N ALA A 140 -0.06 -6.13 -5.01
CA ALA A 140 -0.81 -4.89 -5.16
C ALA A 140 -1.79 -4.65 -3.99
N THR A 141 -2.26 -3.40 -3.90
CA THR A 141 -3.39 -3.02 -3.02
C THR A 141 -4.55 -2.54 -3.87
N VAL A 142 -5.64 -2.12 -3.23
CA VAL A 142 -6.82 -1.55 -3.91
C VAL A 142 -6.48 -0.40 -4.87
N SER A 143 -5.28 0.20 -4.78
CA SER A 143 -4.81 1.17 -5.77
C SER A 143 -4.73 0.61 -7.20
N ALA A 144 -4.74 -0.71 -7.36
CA ALA A 144 -4.74 -1.41 -8.66
C ALA A 144 -6.02 -1.18 -9.48
N ILE A 145 -7.16 -0.87 -8.83
CA ILE A 145 -8.43 -0.60 -9.52
C ILE A 145 -8.60 0.87 -9.94
N TYR A 146 -7.64 1.74 -9.60
CA TYR A 146 -7.66 3.15 -10.00
C TYR A 146 -7.06 3.33 -11.38
N GLY A 147 -7.53 4.37 -12.07
CA GLY A 147 -7.13 4.69 -13.44
C GLY A 147 -5.62 4.81 -13.62
N LEU A 148 -5.14 4.18 -14.68
CA LEU A 148 -3.81 4.31 -15.26
C LEU A 148 -3.95 4.80 -16.71
N GLY A 149 -2.85 5.04 -17.42
CA GLY A 149 -2.85 5.16 -18.86
C GLY A 149 -3.24 3.81 -19.51
N ALA A 150 -3.90 3.86 -20.66
CA ALA A 150 -4.21 2.63 -21.42
C ALA A 150 -2.90 1.94 -21.86
N PRO A 151 -2.81 0.59 -21.76
CA PRO A 151 -1.61 -0.15 -22.15
C PRO A 151 -1.15 0.15 -23.59
N GLU A 152 -2.09 0.26 -24.51
CA GLU A 152 -1.81 0.57 -25.94
C GLU A 152 -1.18 1.96 -26.10
N SER A 153 -1.74 2.97 -25.44
CA SER A 153 -1.19 4.33 -25.46
C SER A 153 0.20 4.39 -24.84
N TYR A 154 0.40 3.63 -23.75
CA TYR A 154 1.69 3.53 -23.04
C TYR A 154 2.74 2.85 -23.94
N LEU A 155 2.39 1.76 -24.64
CA LEU A 155 3.26 1.07 -25.59
C LEU A 155 3.60 1.94 -26.83
N ASN A 156 2.66 2.75 -27.32
CA ASN A 156 2.91 3.66 -28.43
C ASN A 156 3.92 4.77 -28.10
N MET A 157 4.16 5.01 -26.82
CA MET A 157 5.08 6.06 -26.35
C MET A 157 6.47 5.52 -25.94
N ILE A 158 6.77 4.24 -26.13
CA ILE A 158 8.10 3.70 -25.84
C ILE A 158 9.15 4.13 -26.87
N LEU A 159 10.40 4.20 -26.47
CA LEU A 159 11.57 4.29 -27.35
C LEU A 159 12.25 2.93 -27.39
N HIS A 160 12.10 2.24 -28.53
CA HIS A 160 12.79 0.98 -28.80
C HIS A 160 13.96 1.22 -29.72
N LEU A 161 15.12 0.64 -29.42
CA LEU A 161 16.35 0.77 -30.20
C LEU A 161 16.99 -0.60 -30.37
N ASP A 162 17.39 -0.90 -31.58
CA ASP A 162 18.22 -2.06 -31.93
C ASP A 162 19.63 -1.57 -32.34
N ARG A 163 20.66 -2.34 -32.00
CA ARG A 163 22.01 -2.10 -32.46
C ARG A 163 22.06 -2.23 -33.99
N GLY A 164 22.71 -1.28 -34.66
CA GLY A 164 22.76 -1.21 -36.13
C GLY A 164 21.55 -0.52 -36.77
N GLU A 165 20.57 -0.06 -35.96
CA GLU A 165 19.43 0.71 -36.46
C GLU A 165 19.88 2.11 -36.89
N THR A 166 19.30 2.59 -38.02
CA THR A 166 19.54 3.96 -38.51
C THR A 166 18.49 4.89 -37.96
N ILE A 167 18.87 5.76 -37.03
CA ILE A 167 18.00 6.73 -36.37
C ILE A 167 18.82 7.98 -35.99
N ASP A 168 18.39 9.17 -36.43
CA ASP A 168 19.10 10.39 -36.10
C ASP A 168 18.95 10.79 -34.62
N GLN A 169 19.99 11.42 -34.09
CA GLN A 169 20.03 11.86 -32.69
C GLN A 169 18.83 12.74 -32.30
N ARG A 170 18.41 13.66 -33.20
CA ARG A 170 17.29 14.58 -32.91
C ARG A 170 15.97 13.84 -32.75
N THR A 171 15.77 12.75 -33.47
CA THR A 171 14.58 11.89 -33.36
C THR A 171 14.55 11.18 -31.99
N ILE A 172 15.69 10.63 -31.52
CA ILE A 172 15.81 10.07 -30.19
C ILE A 172 15.48 11.13 -29.13
N LEU A 173 16.09 12.31 -29.19
CA LEU A 173 15.87 13.39 -28.22
C LEU A 173 14.44 13.90 -28.21
N ARG A 174 13.81 14.02 -29.39
CA ARG A 174 12.41 14.42 -29.52
C ARG A 174 11.50 13.36 -28.89
N ARG A 175 11.78 12.09 -29.11
CA ARG A 175 11.04 10.97 -28.51
C ARG A 175 11.15 11.00 -26.97
N LEU A 176 12.35 11.15 -26.43
CA LEU A 176 12.58 11.28 -24.98
C LEU A 176 11.81 12.47 -24.38
N SER A 177 11.84 13.61 -25.05
CA SER A 177 11.06 14.79 -24.62
C SER A 177 9.55 14.52 -24.64
N SER A 178 9.03 13.85 -25.66
CA SER A 178 7.60 13.48 -25.74
C SER A 178 7.20 12.49 -24.66
N MET A 179 8.13 11.66 -24.18
CA MET A 179 7.99 10.74 -23.04
C MET A 179 8.16 11.42 -21.69
N GLN A 180 8.26 12.76 -21.64
CA GLN A 180 8.45 13.61 -20.46
C GLN A 180 9.81 13.42 -19.75
N TYR A 181 10.83 12.90 -20.43
CA TYR A 181 12.20 12.93 -19.93
C TYR A 181 12.75 14.35 -20.04
N THR A 182 13.51 14.75 -19.03
CA THR A 182 14.12 16.08 -18.96
C THR A 182 15.60 15.99 -19.28
N ARG A 183 16.10 16.87 -20.18
CA ARG A 183 17.54 17.00 -20.39
C ARG A 183 18.19 17.65 -19.16
N ASN A 184 19.16 16.98 -18.59
CA ASN A 184 19.95 17.52 -17.50
C ASN A 184 21.39 16.96 -17.58
N ASP A 185 22.31 17.84 -17.98
CA ASP A 185 23.70 17.45 -18.17
C ASP A 185 24.52 17.48 -16.85
N ILE A 186 23.97 18.06 -15.78
CA ILE A 186 24.60 18.24 -14.45
C ILE A 186 24.10 17.22 -13.46
N ASP A 187 22.77 17.19 -13.22
CA ASP A 187 22.11 16.31 -12.25
C ASP A 187 21.46 15.13 -12.99
N PHE A 188 22.25 14.06 -13.15
CA PHE A 188 21.82 12.86 -13.88
C PHE A 188 21.07 11.91 -12.92
N ARG A 189 19.75 12.05 -12.93
CA ARG A 189 18.83 11.29 -12.08
C ARG A 189 17.76 10.57 -12.91
N ARG A 190 16.90 9.80 -12.28
CA ARG A 190 15.81 9.07 -12.97
C ARG A 190 14.94 10.01 -13.81
N ALA A 191 14.48 9.51 -14.94
CA ALA A 191 13.72 10.26 -15.95
C ALA A 191 14.44 11.49 -16.51
N THR A 192 15.78 11.49 -16.50
CA THR A 192 16.59 12.48 -17.22
C THR A 192 17.48 11.83 -18.26
N PHE A 193 17.92 12.63 -19.21
CA PHE A 193 18.95 12.26 -20.18
C PHE A 193 19.99 13.37 -20.31
N ARG A 194 21.18 13.01 -20.72
CA ARG A 194 22.26 13.95 -21.04
C ARG A 194 22.89 13.59 -22.37
N VAL A 195 23.47 14.58 -23.05
CA VAL A 195 24.05 14.42 -24.39
C VAL A 195 25.45 14.97 -24.43
N ARG A 196 26.40 14.17 -24.90
CA ARG A 196 27.81 14.56 -25.06
C ARG A 196 28.32 14.08 -26.42
N GLY A 197 28.29 14.97 -27.42
CA GLY A 197 28.60 14.60 -28.80
C GLY A 197 27.61 13.55 -29.32
N ASP A 198 28.10 12.44 -29.79
CA ASP A 198 27.32 11.33 -30.35
C ASP A 198 26.87 10.32 -29.27
N VAL A 199 27.08 10.65 -27.99
CA VAL A 199 26.69 9.81 -26.86
C VAL A 199 25.48 10.38 -26.13
N ILE A 200 24.46 9.55 -25.94
CA ILE A 200 23.26 9.87 -25.17
C ILE A 200 23.20 8.91 -23.97
N ASP A 201 23.25 9.46 -22.76
CA ASP A 201 22.98 8.69 -21.54
C ASP A 201 21.54 8.96 -21.07
N ILE A 202 20.77 7.90 -20.83
CA ILE A 202 19.38 7.95 -20.38
C ILE A 202 19.28 7.21 -19.05
N TYR A 203 18.70 7.86 -18.02
CA TYR A 203 18.38 7.17 -16.77
C TYR A 203 16.87 6.82 -16.77
N PRO A 204 16.51 5.55 -17.06
CA PRO A 204 15.12 5.15 -17.18
C PRO A 204 14.31 5.41 -15.91
N ALA A 205 13.04 5.77 -16.06
CA ALA A 205 12.15 6.08 -14.93
C ALA A 205 11.85 4.85 -14.06
N ASP A 206 11.83 3.67 -14.66
CA ASP A 206 11.59 2.37 -14.05
C ASP A 206 12.86 1.73 -13.44
N SER A 207 14.07 2.24 -13.76
CA SER A 207 15.33 1.66 -13.32
C SER A 207 15.72 2.12 -11.92
N GLU A 208 16.17 1.17 -11.08
CA GLU A 208 16.68 1.48 -9.74
C GLU A 208 18.14 1.96 -9.76
N ARG A 209 18.98 1.35 -10.60
CA ARG A 209 20.45 1.50 -10.51
C ARG A 209 21.18 1.67 -11.83
N ASN A 210 20.55 1.38 -12.96
CA ASN A 210 21.24 1.32 -14.25
C ASN A 210 20.75 2.41 -15.18
N ALA A 211 21.67 3.05 -15.90
CA ALA A 211 21.37 3.96 -17.00
C ALA A 211 21.73 3.32 -18.33
N LEU A 212 21.06 3.72 -19.40
CA LEU A 212 21.36 3.29 -20.77
C LEU A 212 22.23 4.34 -21.46
N ARG A 213 23.35 3.92 -22.00
CA ARG A 213 24.20 4.71 -22.90
C ARG A 213 23.97 4.26 -24.33
N ILE A 214 23.68 5.20 -25.21
CA ILE A 214 23.57 5.03 -26.65
C ILE A 214 24.79 5.70 -27.28
N GLU A 215 25.58 4.96 -27.99
CA GLU A 215 26.70 5.48 -28.80
C GLU A 215 26.30 5.45 -30.26
N LEU A 216 26.31 6.61 -30.92
CA LEU A 216 25.94 6.78 -32.32
C LEU A 216 27.22 6.96 -33.19
N PHE A 217 27.20 6.38 -34.36
CA PHE A 217 28.14 6.70 -35.42
C PHE A 217 27.39 7.33 -36.60
N GLY A 218 27.39 8.66 -36.67
CA GLY A 218 26.45 9.39 -37.52
C GLY A 218 24.99 9.17 -37.08
N ASP A 219 24.20 8.57 -37.95
CA ASP A 219 22.78 8.24 -37.67
C ASP A 219 22.59 6.72 -37.33
N GLU A 220 23.65 5.96 -37.15
CA GLU A 220 23.58 4.53 -36.83
C GLU A 220 23.82 4.32 -35.32
N VAL A 221 23.01 3.46 -34.67
CA VAL A 221 23.21 3.02 -33.29
C VAL A 221 24.36 2.01 -33.26
N GLU A 222 25.57 2.45 -32.94
CA GLU A 222 26.75 1.60 -32.90
C GLU A 222 26.73 0.66 -31.72
N ARG A 223 26.42 1.18 -30.50
CA ARG A 223 26.38 0.40 -29.25
C ARG A 223 25.28 0.84 -28.31
N LEU A 224 24.74 -0.14 -27.58
CA LEU A 224 23.79 0.06 -26.48
C LEU A 224 24.40 -0.57 -25.22
N LEU A 225 24.65 0.26 -24.18
CA LEU A 225 25.39 -0.13 -22.99
C LEU A 225 24.57 0.21 -21.73
N TRP A 226 24.42 -0.76 -20.85
CA TRP A 226 23.98 -0.48 -19.49
C TRP A 226 25.17 -0.02 -18.66
N ILE A 227 25.03 1.11 -18.01
CA ILE A 227 26.10 1.78 -17.24
C ILE A 227 25.64 2.06 -15.82
N ASP A 228 26.57 2.16 -14.90
CA ASP A 228 26.34 2.75 -13.59
C ASP A 228 26.22 4.29 -13.74
N PRO A 229 25.09 4.90 -13.30
CA PRO A 229 24.86 6.33 -13.52
C PRO A 229 25.82 7.24 -12.74
N LEU A 230 26.42 6.74 -11.64
CA LEU A 230 27.36 7.49 -10.80
C LEU A 230 28.77 7.45 -11.36
N THR A 231 29.28 6.25 -11.68
CA THR A 231 30.66 6.05 -12.13
C THR A 231 30.82 6.14 -13.65
N GLY A 232 29.75 5.87 -14.40
CA GLY A 232 29.76 5.75 -15.85
C GLY A 232 30.37 4.44 -16.35
N GLU A 233 30.70 3.51 -15.44
CA GLU A 233 31.26 2.20 -15.80
C GLU A 233 30.24 1.35 -16.55
N VAL A 234 30.72 0.65 -17.58
CA VAL A 234 29.89 -0.27 -18.36
C VAL A 234 29.63 -1.54 -17.58
N ILE A 235 28.34 -1.83 -17.34
CA ILE A 235 27.90 -3.06 -16.67
C ILE A 235 27.80 -4.21 -17.69
N ASN A 236 27.12 -3.94 -18.81
CA ASN A 236 26.98 -4.90 -19.92
C ASN A 236 26.55 -4.20 -21.20
N GLU A 237 26.84 -4.84 -22.33
CA GLU A 237 26.34 -4.46 -23.65
C GLU A 237 25.08 -5.25 -23.99
N THR A 238 24.13 -4.61 -24.67
CA THR A 238 22.88 -5.24 -25.09
C THR A 238 22.62 -5.03 -26.58
N PRO A 239 22.06 -6.00 -27.31
CA PRO A 239 21.72 -5.84 -28.72
C PRO A 239 20.48 -4.93 -28.94
N ARG A 240 19.66 -4.78 -27.92
CA ARG A 240 18.44 -3.94 -27.96
C ARG A 240 18.11 -3.34 -26.60
N ALA A 241 17.44 -2.22 -26.59
CA ALA A 241 16.96 -1.56 -25.39
C ALA A 241 15.59 -0.91 -25.63
N THR A 242 14.74 -0.95 -24.60
CA THR A 242 13.44 -0.29 -24.60
C THR A 242 13.36 0.65 -23.40
N ILE A 243 13.05 1.91 -23.66
CA ILE A 243 12.83 2.93 -22.64
C ILE A 243 11.34 3.24 -22.60
N TYR A 244 10.80 3.22 -21.40
CA TYR A 244 9.39 3.48 -21.09
C TYR A 244 9.17 4.94 -20.66
N PRO A 245 7.96 5.49 -20.82
CA PRO A 245 7.63 6.86 -20.40
C PRO A 245 7.89 7.12 -18.93
N LYS A 246 8.09 8.40 -18.59
CA LYS A 246 8.31 8.85 -17.21
C LYS A 246 7.13 8.57 -16.28
N THR A 247 5.92 8.60 -16.80
CA THR A 247 4.67 8.34 -16.03
C THR A 247 3.70 7.52 -16.86
N HIS A 248 2.72 6.90 -16.21
CA HIS A 248 1.62 6.20 -16.89
C HIS A 248 0.66 7.13 -17.64
N TYR A 249 0.68 8.42 -17.37
CA TYR A 249 -0.23 9.42 -17.92
C TYR A 249 0.36 10.25 -19.07
N VAL A 250 1.39 9.72 -19.73
CA VAL A 250 1.94 10.38 -20.91
C VAL A 250 0.96 10.25 -22.08
N THR A 251 0.56 11.39 -22.61
CA THR A 251 -0.41 11.48 -23.71
C THR A 251 0.24 12.19 -24.89
N PRO A 252 0.10 11.71 -26.15
CA PRO A 252 0.60 12.40 -27.33
C PRO A 252 0.06 13.84 -27.41
N LYS A 253 0.90 14.75 -27.88
CA LYS A 253 0.56 16.17 -27.94
C LYS A 253 -0.71 16.45 -28.77
N ASP A 254 -0.91 15.72 -29.84
CA ASP A 254 -2.10 15.85 -30.70
C ASP A 254 -3.36 15.47 -29.93
N THR A 255 -3.33 14.38 -29.15
CA THR A 255 -4.45 13.98 -28.27
C THR A 255 -4.75 15.03 -27.21
N VAL A 256 -3.72 15.70 -26.66
CA VAL A 256 -3.93 16.82 -25.73
C VAL A 256 -4.64 17.98 -26.42
N LEU A 257 -4.24 18.33 -27.63
CA LEU A 257 -4.87 19.42 -28.41
C LEU A 257 -6.32 19.12 -28.76
N ASP A 258 -6.65 17.89 -29.14
CA ASP A 258 -8.01 17.44 -29.39
C ASP A 258 -8.87 17.51 -28.12
N CYS A 259 -8.30 17.08 -26.98
CA CYS A 259 -8.93 17.17 -25.66
C CYS A 259 -9.33 18.62 -25.33
N LEU A 260 -8.47 19.63 -25.61
CA LEU A 260 -8.79 21.04 -25.34
C LEU A 260 -10.07 21.51 -26.03
N THR A 261 -10.34 21.03 -27.24
CA THR A 261 -11.55 21.40 -28.00
C THR A 261 -12.79 20.81 -27.37
N ILE A 262 -12.73 19.53 -27.03
CA ILE A 262 -13.87 18.80 -26.43
C ILE A 262 -14.21 19.36 -25.03
N VAL A 263 -13.18 19.63 -24.22
CA VAL A 263 -13.36 20.22 -22.88
C VAL A 263 -14.00 21.62 -22.94
N ARG A 264 -13.66 22.43 -23.95
CA ARG A 264 -14.30 23.75 -24.15
C ARG A 264 -15.79 23.63 -24.48
N GLU A 265 -16.17 22.64 -25.27
CA GLU A 265 -17.57 22.39 -25.59
C GLU A 265 -18.34 21.95 -24.35
N GLU A 266 -17.82 20.97 -23.58
CA GLU A 266 -18.44 20.56 -22.30
C GLU A 266 -18.55 21.74 -21.32
N LEU A 267 -17.49 22.56 -21.20
CA LEU A 267 -17.52 23.76 -20.36
C LEU A 267 -18.66 24.71 -20.75
N LYS A 268 -18.80 24.99 -22.04
CA LYS A 268 -19.84 25.88 -22.57
C LYS A 268 -21.24 25.36 -22.24
N GLU A 269 -21.49 24.07 -22.43
CA GLU A 269 -22.76 23.43 -22.11
C GLU A 269 -23.04 23.46 -20.60
N ARG A 270 -22.03 23.16 -19.77
CA ARG A 270 -22.18 23.15 -18.31
C ARG A 270 -22.39 24.56 -17.75
N ILE A 271 -21.71 25.58 -18.27
CA ILE A 271 -21.94 26.98 -17.85
C ILE A 271 -23.37 27.40 -18.20
N LYS A 272 -23.87 27.06 -19.39
CA LYS A 272 -25.26 27.34 -19.75
C LYS A 272 -26.24 26.68 -18.78
N PHE A 273 -26.04 25.38 -18.50
CA PHE A 273 -26.86 24.66 -17.53
C PHE A 273 -26.86 25.31 -16.13
N LEU A 274 -25.68 25.70 -15.62
CA LEU A 274 -25.57 26.34 -14.30
C LEU A 274 -26.26 27.70 -14.28
N ARG A 275 -26.13 28.51 -15.33
CA ARG A 275 -26.81 29.81 -15.44
C ARG A 275 -28.32 29.66 -15.55
N ASP A 276 -28.83 28.71 -16.33
CA ASP A 276 -30.26 28.41 -16.48
C ASP A 276 -30.90 27.94 -15.15
N ASN A 277 -30.07 27.41 -14.23
CA ASN A 277 -30.45 26.99 -12.87
C ASN A 277 -30.07 28.03 -11.79
N GLU A 278 -29.82 29.29 -12.15
CA GLU A 278 -29.48 30.41 -11.26
C GLU A 278 -28.18 30.21 -10.40
N LYS A 279 -27.32 29.23 -10.75
CA LYS A 279 -26.06 28.96 -10.09
C LYS A 279 -24.92 29.80 -10.69
N LEU A 280 -24.95 31.11 -10.46
CA LEU A 280 -24.03 32.05 -11.11
C LEU A 280 -22.61 31.96 -10.56
N VAL A 281 -22.44 31.74 -9.26
CA VAL A 281 -21.15 31.60 -8.59
C VAL A 281 -20.44 30.34 -9.06
N GLU A 282 -21.18 29.25 -9.12
CA GLU A 282 -20.67 27.96 -9.62
C GLU A 282 -20.26 28.04 -11.08
N ALA A 283 -21.04 28.76 -11.89
CA ALA A 283 -20.72 28.95 -13.30
C ALA A 283 -19.43 29.77 -13.50
N GLN A 284 -19.23 30.85 -12.73
CA GLN A 284 -18.03 31.66 -12.78
C GLN A 284 -16.79 30.85 -12.31
N ARG A 285 -16.91 30.20 -11.16
CA ARG A 285 -15.85 29.34 -10.58
C ARG A 285 -15.38 28.28 -11.57
N LEU A 286 -16.32 27.57 -12.18
CA LEU A 286 -16.04 26.53 -13.15
C LEU A 286 -15.34 27.10 -14.40
N GLN A 287 -15.82 28.25 -14.89
CA GLN A 287 -15.27 28.91 -16.05
C GLN A 287 -13.81 29.34 -15.85
N GLU A 288 -13.52 30.01 -14.73
CA GLU A 288 -12.18 30.49 -14.40
C GLU A 288 -11.21 29.32 -14.25
N ARG A 289 -11.59 28.33 -13.48
CA ARG A 289 -10.74 27.17 -13.22
C ARG A 289 -10.45 26.37 -14.48
N THR A 290 -11.48 26.05 -15.26
CA THR A 290 -11.30 25.24 -16.48
C THR A 290 -10.50 25.97 -17.54
N ASN A 291 -10.71 27.28 -17.73
CA ASN A 291 -9.92 28.07 -18.66
C ASN A 291 -8.44 28.10 -18.29
N TYR A 292 -8.14 28.25 -16.99
CA TYR A 292 -6.77 28.18 -16.49
C TYR A 292 -6.13 26.81 -16.77
N ASP A 293 -6.85 25.72 -16.47
CA ASP A 293 -6.36 24.36 -16.74
C ASP A 293 -6.09 24.14 -18.24
N LEU A 294 -6.97 24.65 -19.12
CA LEU A 294 -6.82 24.57 -20.59
C LEU A 294 -5.61 25.34 -21.11
N GLU A 295 -5.32 26.52 -20.54
CA GLU A 295 -4.13 27.28 -20.90
C GLU A 295 -2.85 26.54 -20.48
N MET A 296 -2.82 26.02 -19.27
CA MET A 296 -1.68 25.24 -18.78
C MET A 296 -1.44 23.98 -19.63
N MET A 297 -2.49 23.26 -20.00
CA MET A 297 -2.39 22.09 -20.86
C MET A 297 -1.90 22.45 -22.27
N LYS A 298 -2.33 23.60 -22.82
CA LYS A 298 -1.89 24.05 -24.14
C LYS A 298 -0.41 24.44 -24.17
N GLU A 299 0.05 25.19 -23.17
CA GLU A 299 1.41 25.75 -23.15
C GLU A 299 2.44 24.74 -22.61
N LEU A 300 2.10 24.01 -21.54
CA LEU A 300 3.01 23.09 -20.84
C LEU A 300 2.74 21.60 -21.14
N GLY A 301 1.61 21.27 -21.79
CA GLY A 301 1.15 19.89 -21.98
C GLY A 301 0.62 19.23 -20.70
N TYR A 302 0.45 20.00 -19.61
CA TYR A 302 0.07 19.49 -18.29
C TYR A 302 -0.65 20.58 -17.48
N CYS A 303 -1.57 20.16 -16.59
CA CYS A 303 -2.16 21.03 -15.57
C CYS A 303 -2.27 20.27 -14.24
N GLN A 304 -2.40 21.02 -13.13
CA GLN A 304 -2.64 20.41 -11.83
C GLN A 304 -4.05 19.82 -11.79
N GLY A 305 -4.15 18.49 -11.57
CA GLY A 305 -5.43 17.78 -11.63
C GLY A 305 -5.81 17.32 -13.04
N ILE A 306 -4.82 17.13 -13.92
CA ILE A 306 -5.02 16.64 -15.31
C ILE A 306 -5.83 15.34 -15.36
N GLU A 307 -5.79 14.54 -14.29
CA GLU A 307 -6.57 13.32 -14.14
C GLU A 307 -8.10 13.54 -14.23
N ASN A 308 -8.58 14.75 -13.93
CA ASN A 308 -10.00 15.08 -14.06
C ASN A 308 -10.47 15.14 -15.54
N TYR A 309 -9.53 15.23 -16.46
CA TYR A 309 -9.75 15.20 -17.92
C TYR A 309 -9.41 13.82 -18.52
N SER A 310 -9.15 12.80 -17.69
CA SER A 310 -8.68 11.47 -18.12
C SER A 310 -9.61 10.77 -19.12
N ARG A 311 -10.92 11.01 -19.05
CA ARG A 311 -11.88 10.48 -20.03
C ARG A 311 -11.52 10.89 -21.45
N TYR A 312 -11.23 12.16 -21.67
CA TYR A 312 -10.89 12.72 -22.98
C TYR A 312 -9.48 12.34 -23.41
N LEU A 313 -8.52 12.37 -22.47
CA LEU A 313 -7.14 12.00 -22.75
C LEU A 313 -6.98 10.51 -23.11
N SER A 314 -7.89 9.65 -22.67
CA SER A 314 -7.92 8.22 -23.02
C SER A 314 -8.94 7.86 -24.11
N GLY A 315 -9.64 8.83 -24.70
CA GLY A 315 -10.61 8.63 -25.77
C GLY A 315 -11.85 7.80 -25.38
N ARG A 316 -12.20 7.74 -24.08
CA ARG A 316 -13.31 6.95 -23.56
C ARG A 316 -14.65 7.67 -23.72
N ASN A 317 -15.72 6.87 -23.86
CA ASN A 317 -17.07 7.36 -23.79
C ASN A 317 -17.50 7.67 -22.33
N PRO A 318 -18.53 8.53 -22.14
CA PRO A 318 -19.09 8.78 -20.81
C PRO A 318 -19.50 7.49 -20.09
N GLY A 319 -19.03 7.34 -18.84
CA GLY A 319 -19.34 6.19 -17.99
C GLY A 319 -18.49 4.94 -18.22
N GLU A 320 -17.66 4.88 -19.24
CA GLU A 320 -16.72 3.76 -19.46
C GLU A 320 -15.69 3.65 -18.33
N PRO A 321 -15.31 2.42 -17.92
CA PRO A 321 -14.32 2.21 -16.89
C PRO A 321 -12.94 2.74 -17.31
N PRO A 322 -12.16 3.35 -16.39
CA PRO A 322 -10.79 3.73 -16.69
C PRO A 322 -9.89 2.50 -16.81
N PRO A 323 -8.90 2.51 -17.72
CA PRO A 323 -7.87 1.48 -17.73
C PRO A 323 -7.16 1.43 -16.39
N CYS A 324 -6.85 0.24 -15.90
CA CYS A 324 -6.24 0.01 -14.59
C CYS A 324 -5.12 -1.05 -14.68
N LEU A 325 -4.57 -1.48 -13.55
CA LEU A 325 -3.52 -2.51 -13.56
C LEU A 325 -3.98 -3.81 -14.24
N PHE A 326 -5.25 -4.18 -14.10
CA PHE A 326 -5.78 -5.43 -14.65
C PHE A 326 -5.81 -5.45 -16.18
N ASP A 327 -5.84 -4.29 -16.84
CA ASP A 327 -5.75 -4.20 -18.30
C ASP A 327 -4.34 -4.51 -18.84
N TYR A 328 -3.31 -4.48 -17.98
CA TYR A 328 -1.94 -4.89 -18.31
C TYR A 328 -1.70 -6.38 -18.11
N LEU A 329 -2.66 -7.10 -17.51
CA LEU A 329 -2.50 -8.54 -17.24
C LEU A 329 -2.74 -9.40 -18.49
N PRO A 330 -1.91 -10.43 -18.70
CA PRO A 330 -2.23 -11.43 -19.69
C PRO A 330 -3.49 -12.20 -19.28
N LYS A 331 -4.29 -12.62 -20.26
CA LYS A 331 -5.58 -13.32 -20.04
C LYS A 331 -5.50 -14.59 -19.20
N ASN A 332 -4.34 -15.22 -19.16
CA ASN A 332 -4.09 -16.42 -18.37
C ASN A 332 -3.53 -16.14 -16.97
N ALA A 333 -3.48 -14.89 -16.53
CA ALA A 333 -3.01 -14.55 -15.19
C ALA A 333 -3.93 -15.14 -14.11
N ILE A 334 -3.43 -15.19 -12.86
CA ILE A 334 -4.19 -15.60 -11.67
C ILE A 334 -4.24 -14.43 -10.69
N VAL A 335 -5.39 -14.19 -10.08
CA VAL A 335 -5.55 -13.17 -9.04
C VAL A 335 -5.76 -13.85 -7.69
N PHE A 336 -4.84 -13.61 -6.76
CA PHE A 336 -5.00 -13.97 -5.35
C PHE A 336 -5.51 -12.79 -4.57
N MET A 337 -6.59 -12.99 -3.81
CA MET A 337 -7.16 -11.96 -2.93
C MET A 337 -6.79 -12.32 -1.49
N ASP A 338 -5.65 -11.81 -1.00
CA ASP A 338 -5.24 -12.07 0.38
C ASP A 338 -6.09 -11.28 1.37
N GLU A 339 -6.38 -11.89 2.52
CA GLU A 339 -7.38 -11.44 3.50
C GLU A 339 -8.67 -10.96 2.80
N SER A 340 -9.23 -11.83 1.95
CA SER A 340 -10.33 -11.51 1.02
C SER A 340 -11.56 -10.94 1.71
N HIS A 341 -11.86 -11.38 2.94
CA HIS A 341 -12.95 -10.84 3.76
C HIS A 341 -12.85 -9.32 4.01
N VAL A 342 -11.66 -8.72 3.78
CA VAL A 342 -11.42 -7.27 3.82
C VAL A 342 -11.23 -6.70 2.42
N SER A 343 -10.39 -7.35 1.60
CA SER A 343 -10.02 -6.83 0.27
C SER A 343 -11.22 -6.75 -0.68
N VAL A 344 -12.13 -7.71 -0.65
CA VAL A 344 -13.32 -7.73 -1.52
C VAL A 344 -14.31 -6.61 -1.18
N PRO A 345 -14.77 -6.43 0.08
CA PRO A 345 -15.60 -5.29 0.45
C PRO A 345 -14.93 -3.93 0.20
N GLN A 346 -13.61 -3.85 0.33
CA GLN A 346 -12.85 -2.62 0.06
C GLN A 346 -12.97 -2.20 -1.41
N ILE A 347 -12.86 -3.13 -2.35
CA ILE A 347 -13.07 -2.85 -3.78
C ILE A 347 -14.46 -2.24 -4.01
N GLY A 348 -15.51 -2.87 -3.48
CA GLY A 348 -16.89 -2.37 -3.61
C GLY A 348 -17.12 -0.99 -2.97
N GLY A 349 -16.43 -0.69 -1.87
CA GLY A 349 -16.57 0.57 -1.13
C GLY A 349 -15.89 1.76 -1.80
N MET A 350 -14.80 1.55 -2.54
CA MET A 350 -13.98 2.63 -3.12
C MET A 350 -14.76 3.51 -4.11
N TYR A 351 -15.52 2.90 -5.01
CA TYR A 351 -16.30 3.64 -6.01
C TYR A 351 -17.34 4.56 -5.36
N LYS A 352 -18.08 4.07 -4.37
CA LYS A 352 -19.16 4.84 -3.73
C LYS A 352 -18.64 6.10 -3.03
N GLY A 353 -17.54 5.98 -2.31
CA GLY A 353 -16.89 7.10 -1.62
C GLY A 353 -16.34 8.16 -2.60
N ASP A 354 -15.64 7.74 -3.65
CA ASP A 354 -15.11 8.63 -4.68
C ASP A 354 -16.25 9.36 -5.43
N ARG A 355 -17.30 8.64 -5.80
CA ARG A 355 -18.46 9.16 -6.53
C ARG A 355 -19.18 10.27 -5.76
N SER A 356 -19.54 10.03 -4.51
CA SER A 356 -20.24 11.01 -3.67
C SER A 356 -19.45 12.31 -3.52
N ARG A 357 -18.15 12.21 -3.26
CA ARG A 357 -17.26 13.37 -3.15
C ARG A 357 -17.19 14.17 -4.44
N LYS A 358 -17.06 13.52 -5.59
CA LYS A 358 -16.95 14.18 -6.91
C LYS A 358 -18.25 14.77 -7.40
N GLU A 359 -19.39 14.14 -7.10
CA GLU A 359 -20.71 14.73 -7.39
C GLU A 359 -20.85 16.09 -6.72
N THR A 360 -20.47 16.21 -5.44
CA THR A 360 -20.44 17.50 -4.75
C THR A 360 -19.55 18.52 -5.46
N LEU A 361 -18.35 18.15 -5.89
CA LEU A 361 -17.45 19.05 -6.61
C LEU A 361 -18.03 19.51 -7.95
N VAL A 362 -18.74 18.65 -8.66
CA VAL A 362 -19.39 18.97 -9.95
C VAL A 362 -20.61 19.86 -9.74
N ASP A 363 -21.44 19.59 -8.72
CA ASP A 363 -22.68 20.33 -8.45
C ASP A 363 -22.42 21.76 -7.98
N TYR A 364 -21.28 21.97 -7.31
CA TYR A 364 -20.85 23.29 -6.82
C TYR A 364 -19.81 23.99 -7.72
N GLY A 365 -19.65 23.51 -8.97
CA GLY A 365 -18.84 24.20 -9.99
C GLY A 365 -17.32 24.14 -9.79
N PHE A 366 -16.79 23.19 -9.04
CA PHE A 366 -15.35 22.99 -8.89
C PHE A 366 -14.76 22.12 -10.00
N ARG A 367 -15.57 21.22 -10.60
CA ARG A 367 -15.15 20.30 -11.65
C ARG A 367 -16.23 20.13 -12.72
N LEU A 368 -15.79 19.77 -13.93
CA LEU A 368 -16.68 19.40 -15.04
C LEU A 368 -17.34 18.02 -14.76
N PRO A 369 -18.52 17.73 -15.34
CA PRO A 369 -19.15 16.41 -15.25
C PRO A 369 -18.25 15.25 -15.67
N SER A 370 -17.36 15.45 -16.66
CA SER A 370 -16.39 14.46 -17.11
C SER A 370 -15.42 13.98 -16.03
N ALA A 371 -15.19 14.80 -14.99
CA ALA A 371 -14.35 14.40 -13.85
C ALA A 371 -14.91 13.21 -13.07
N LEU A 372 -16.22 12.92 -13.19
CA LEU A 372 -16.86 11.74 -12.61
C LEU A 372 -16.37 10.43 -13.20
N ASP A 373 -15.78 10.45 -14.40
CA ASP A 373 -15.23 9.27 -15.08
C ASP A 373 -13.74 9.01 -14.74
N ASN A 374 -13.10 9.91 -14.01
CA ASN A 374 -11.84 9.64 -13.32
C ASN A 374 -12.15 8.97 -11.97
N ARG A 375 -12.33 7.67 -11.95
CA ARG A 375 -12.86 6.92 -10.82
C ARG A 375 -12.19 5.55 -10.70
N PRO A 376 -12.24 4.89 -9.53
CA PRO A 376 -11.91 3.47 -9.48
C PRO A 376 -12.95 2.64 -10.24
N LEU A 377 -12.61 1.41 -10.55
CA LEU A 377 -13.57 0.45 -11.09
C LEU A 377 -14.76 0.28 -10.14
N ARG A 378 -15.95 0.05 -10.71
CA ARG A 378 -17.06 -0.54 -9.96
C ARG A 378 -16.75 -1.99 -9.66
N PHE A 379 -17.46 -2.56 -8.70
CA PHE A 379 -17.22 -3.95 -8.31
C PHE A 379 -17.46 -4.92 -9.48
N GLU A 380 -18.56 -4.74 -10.21
CA GLU A 380 -18.93 -5.55 -11.37
C GLU A 380 -17.89 -5.43 -12.50
N GLU A 381 -17.41 -4.20 -12.75
CA GLU A 381 -16.36 -3.95 -13.75
C GLU A 381 -15.04 -4.65 -13.36
N TRP A 382 -14.71 -4.66 -12.07
CA TRP A 382 -13.56 -5.39 -11.56
C TRP A 382 -13.73 -6.92 -11.73
N GLU A 383 -14.91 -7.44 -11.51
CA GLU A 383 -15.19 -8.86 -11.75
C GLU A 383 -14.98 -9.25 -13.20
N ASP A 384 -15.43 -8.41 -14.15
CA ASP A 384 -15.36 -8.64 -15.58
C ASP A 384 -13.90 -8.61 -16.10
N VAL A 385 -13.05 -7.68 -15.61
CA VAL A 385 -11.68 -7.55 -16.09
C VAL A 385 -10.69 -8.48 -15.40
N THR A 386 -11.05 -9.06 -14.25
CA THR A 386 -10.15 -9.95 -13.52
C THR A 386 -10.29 -11.41 -13.99
N PRO A 387 -9.17 -12.09 -14.23
CA PRO A 387 -9.18 -13.51 -14.59
C PRO A 387 -9.59 -14.41 -13.41
N GLN A 388 -9.24 -15.69 -13.46
CA GLN A 388 -9.50 -16.63 -12.37
C GLN A 388 -8.98 -16.14 -11.02
N LYS A 389 -9.79 -16.27 -9.97
CA LYS A 389 -9.54 -15.71 -8.63
C LYS A 389 -9.43 -16.81 -7.57
N ILE A 390 -8.46 -16.66 -6.68
CA ILE A 390 -8.36 -17.46 -5.46
C ILE A 390 -8.46 -16.52 -4.26
N TYR A 391 -9.53 -16.66 -3.50
CA TYR A 391 -9.76 -15.90 -2.27
C TYR A 391 -9.05 -16.57 -1.10
N VAL A 392 -8.13 -15.87 -0.48
CA VAL A 392 -7.30 -16.41 0.60
C VAL A 392 -7.69 -15.73 1.92
N SER A 393 -8.21 -16.49 2.86
CA SER A 393 -8.63 -15.95 4.16
C SER A 393 -8.69 -17.03 5.23
N ALA A 394 -8.50 -16.64 6.50
CA ALA A 394 -8.84 -17.48 7.63
C ALA A 394 -10.34 -17.47 7.96
N THR A 395 -11.04 -16.46 7.48
CA THR A 395 -12.47 -16.18 7.73
C THR A 395 -13.10 -15.62 6.45
N PRO A 396 -13.31 -16.44 5.39
CA PRO A 396 -13.92 -15.97 4.15
C PRO A 396 -15.24 -15.26 4.42
N GLY A 397 -15.52 -14.20 3.67
CA GLY A 397 -16.73 -13.42 3.79
C GLY A 397 -17.91 -14.08 3.05
N LYS A 398 -19.08 -13.44 3.16
CA LYS A 398 -20.32 -13.95 2.55
C LYS A 398 -20.20 -14.04 1.02
N TYR A 399 -19.62 -13.02 0.38
CA TYR A 399 -19.44 -12.99 -1.08
C TYR A 399 -18.62 -14.19 -1.59
N GLU A 400 -17.46 -14.45 -0.95
CA GLU A 400 -16.57 -15.54 -1.35
C GLU A 400 -17.25 -16.91 -1.21
N LEU A 401 -18.02 -17.10 -0.12
CA LEU A 401 -18.73 -18.35 0.14
C LEU A 401 -19.90 -18.58 -0.81
N GLU A 402 -20.61 -17.52 -1.22
CA GLU A 402 -21.74 -17.61 -2.16
C GLU A 402 -21.31 -17.84 -3.60
N HIS A 403 -20.11 -17.39 -4.00
CA HIS A 403 -19.60 -17.50 -5.38
C HIS A 403 -18.54 -18.61 -5.54
N CYS A 404 -18.20 -19.31 -4.47
CA CYS A 404 -17.14 -20.30 -4.45
C CYS A 404 -17.50 -21.55 -5.28
N ASP A 405 -16.77 -21.79 -6.37
CA ASP A 405 -16.86 -23.01 -7.17
C ASP A 405 -16.16 -24.19 -6.48
N ASN A 406 -15.10 -23.91 -5.71
CA ASN A 406 -14.24 -24.90 -5.07
C ASN A 406 -13.56 -24.33 -3.85
N MET A 407 -13.46 -25.10 -2.76
CA MET A 407 -12.83 -24.70 -1.50
C MET A 407 -11.75 -25.69 -1.06
N ALA A 408 -10.58 -25.17 -0.73
CA ALA A 408 -9.51 -25.93 -0.10
C ALA A 408 -9.26 -25.42 1.33
N GLU A 409 -9.20 -26.31 2.29
CA GLU A 409 -8.91 -26.00 3.69
C GLU A 409 -7.42 -26.20 4.01
N LEU A 410 -6.82 -25.20 4.63
CA LEU A 410 -5.44 -25.19 5.10
C LEU A 410 -5.43 -24.97 6.63
N LEU A 411 -5.91 -25.97 7.37
CA LEU A 411 -6.13 -25.89 8.82
C LEU A 411 -4.91 -26.35 9.63
N VAL A 412 -4.04 -27.15 9.02
CA VAL A 412 -2.89 -27.73 9.70
C VAL A 412 -1.66 -26.85 9.56
N ARG A 413 -1.05 -26.49 10.69
CA ARG A 413 0.26 -25.86 10.72
C ARG A 413 1.36 -26.91 10.71
N PRO A 414 2.32 -26.85 9.76
CA PRO A 414 3.43 -27.81 9.73
C PRO A 414 4.28 -27.81 11.01
N THR A 415 4.32 -26.70 11.74
CA THR A 415 5.04 -26.56 13.02
C THR A 415 4.37 -27.28 14.20
N GLY A 416 3.17 -27.82 14.00
CA GLY A 416 2.38 -28.47 15.03
C GLY A 416 1.70 -27.53 16.04
N LEU A 417 1.85 -26.21 15.88
CA LEU A 417 1.25 -25.22 16.78
C LEU A 417 -0.28 -25.31 16.75
N ILE A 418 -0.87 -25.37 17.91
CA ILE A 418 -2.32 -25.52 18.11
C ILE A 418 -2.93 -24.13 18.30
N ASP A 419 -4.18 -23.94 17.86
CA ASP A 419 -4.90 -22.69 18.12
C ASP A 419 -5.02 -22.41 19.62
N PRO A 420 -5.01 -21.14 20.06
CA PRO A 420 -5.07 -20.77 21.48
C PRO A 420 -6.30 -21.34 22.16
N GLU A 421 -6.16 -21.69 23.41
CA GLU A 421 -7.30 -21.99 24.27
C GLU A 421 -8.05 -20.71 24.61
N ILE A 422 -9.39 -20.76 24.55
CA ILE A 422 -10.25 -19.62 24.84
C ILE A 422 -10.85 -19.84 26.24
N GLU A 423 -10.61 -18.90 27.13
CA GLU A 423 -11.21 -18.83 28.46
C GLU A 423 -12.18 -17.65 28.55
N ILE A 424 -13.35 -17.88 29.16
CA ILE A 424 -14.33 -16.80 29.40
C ILE A 424 -14.24 -16.45 30.90
N ARG A 425 -14.11 -15.14 31.16
CA ARG A 425 -14.09 -14.58 32.54
C ARG A 425 -15.10 -13.45 32.67
N PRO A 426 -15.61 -13.15 33.88
CA PRO A 426 -16.56 -12.08 34.12
C PRO A 426 -16.03 -10.70 33.66
N ALA A 427 -16.88 -9.92 32.99
CA ALA A 427 -16.53 -8.55 32.57
C ALA A 427 -16.46 -7.58 33.77
N THR A 428 -17.13 -7.86 34.85
CA THR A 428 -17.18 -7.00 36.05
C THR A 428 -15.83 -6.81 36.75
N SER A 429 -14.88 -7.75 36.61
CA SER A 429 -13.53 -7.70 37.20
C SER A 429 -12.42 -7.68 36.12
N GLN A 430 -12.76 -7.35 34.87
CA GLN A 430 -11.85 -7.52 33.74
C GLN A 430 -10.52 -6.72 33.86
N ILE A 431 -10.54 -5.55 34.48
CA ILE A 431 -9.35 -4.70 34.58
C ILE A 431 -8.35 -5.27 35.58
N ASP A 432 -8.81 -5.64 36.79
CA ASP A 432 -7.94 -6.19 37.82
C ASP A 432 -7.36 -7.56 37.42
N ASP A 433 -8.19 -8.37 36.75
CA ASP A 433 -7.78 -9.69 36.28
C ASP A 433 -6.75 -9.57 35.13
N VAL A 434 -6.95 -8.66 34.19
CA VAL A 434 -6.01 -8.46 33.07
C VAL A 434 -4.65 -7.92 33.52
N ILE A 435 -4.61 -7.11 34.61
CA ILE A 435 -3.35 -6.65 35.22
C ILE A 435 -2.55 -7.85 35.74
N GLY A 436 -3.21 -8.77 36.42
CA GLY A 436 -2.58 -9.99 36.91
C GLY A 436 -1.95 -10.82 35.79
N GLU A 437 -2.71 -11.04 34.73
CA GLU A 437 -2.23 -11.77 33.54
C GLU A 437 -1.08 -11.02 32.81
N CYS A 438 -1.14 -9.68 32.70
CA CYS A 438 -0.06 -8.89 32.12
C CYS A 438 1.25 -9.03 32.92
N ASN A 439 1.19 -8.94 34.23
CA ASN A 439 2.34 -9.12 35.11
C ASN A 439 2.98 -10.51 34.97
N GLU A 440 2.13 -11.55 34.94
CA GLU A 440 2.61 -12.92 34.73
C GLU A 440 3.34 -13.07 33.40
N ARG A 441 2.76 -12.56 32.32
CA ARG A 441 3.36 -12.65 30.97
C ARG A 441 4.62 -11.79 30.83
N ALA A 442 4.64 -10.59 31.41
CA ALA A 442 5.81 -9.72 31.44
C ALA A 442 6.99 -10.37 32.15
N ALA A 443 6.73 -11.07 33.31
CA ALA A 443 7.75 -11.84 34.04
C ALA A 443 8.37 -12.95 33.17
N LEU A 444 7.59 -13.54 32.27
CA LEU A 444 8.02 -14.56 31.32
C LEU A 444 8.66 -13.98 30.04
N LYS A 445 8.77 -12.65 29.92
CA LYS A 445 9.22 -11.90 28.71
C LYS A 445 8.37 -12.17 27.48
N GLU A 446 7.10 -12.49 27.68
CA GLU A 446 6.11 -12.66 26.63
C GLU A 446 5.33 -11.36 26.43
N ARG A 447 4.57 -11.26 25.32
CA ARG A 447 3.83 -10.07 24.94
C ARG A 447 2.33 -10.32 25.06
N VAL A 448 1.60 -9.24 25.39
CA VAL A 448 0.14 -9.26 25.56
C VAL A 448 -0.49 -8.28 24.59
N LEU A 449 -1.58 -8.71 23.96
CA LEU A 449 -2.46 -7.82 23.19
C LEU A 449 -3.79 -7.67 23.92
N ILE A 450 -4.24 -6.43 24.12
CA ILE A 450 -5.55 -6.13 24.72
C ILE A 450 -6.40 -5.38 23.72
N THR A 451 -7.65 -5.83 23.52
CA THR A 451 -8.60 -5.14 22.65
C THR A 451 -9.72 -4.49 23.42
N THR A 452 -9.95 -3.20 23.14
CA THR A 452 -11.02 -2.37 23.70
C THR A 452 -12.05 -1.99 22.63
N LEU A 453 -13.16 -1.35 23.04
CA LEU A 453 -14.23 -0.92 22.14
C LEU A 453 -14.08 0.54 21.67
N THR A 454 -13.39 1.38 22.44
CA THR A 454 -13.28 2.82 22.15
C THR A 454 -11.84 3.31 22.32
N LYS A 455 -11.51 4.42 21.64
CA LYS A 455 -10.20 5.10 21.78
C LYS A 455 -9.96 5.51 23.23
N ARG A 456 -10.94 6.18 23.82
CA ARG A 456 -10.84 6.65 25.20
C ARG A 456 -10.55 5.51 26.18
N MET A 457 -11.27 4.37 26.04
CA MET A 457 -11.00 3.20 26.88
C MET A 457 -9.58 2.65 26.67
N ALA A 458 -9.06 2.70 25.44
CA ALA A 458 -7.68 2.27 25.18
C ALA A 458 -6.65 3.20 25.83
N GLU A 459 -6.87 4.50 25.78
CA GLU A 459 -6.03 5.52 26.41
C GLU A 459 -6.09 5.40 27.95
N ASP A 460 -7.29 5.46 28.52
CA ASP A 460 -7.50 5.33 29.98
C ASP A 460 -6.90 4.02 30.53
N LEU A 461 -7.03 2.90 29.80
CA LEU A 461 -6.45 1.63 30.20
C LEU A 461 -4.92 1.63 30.10
N THR A 462 -4.35 2.25 29.08
CA THR A 462 -2.90 2.36 28.92
C THR A 462 -2.29 3.13 30.09
N ASP A 463 -2.85 4.29 30.41
CA ASP A 463 -2.41 5.12 31.53
C ASP A 463 -2.51 4.36 32.85
N TYR A 464 -3.62 3.64 33.07
CA TYR A 464 -3.83 2.84 34.28
C TYR A 464 -2.84 1.67 34.39
N LEU A 465 -2.50 0.99 33.30
CA LEU A 465 -1.50 -0.06 33.28
C LEU A 465 -0.08 0.48 33.56
N ASP A 466 0.25 1.64 32.99
CA ASP A 466 1.55 2.31 33.23
C ASP A 466 1.69 2.78 34.67
N GLU A 467 0.62 3.31 35.30
CA GLU A 467 0.57 3.65 36.73
C GLU A 467 0.79 2.43 37.63
N ASN A 468 0.38 1.23 37.17
CA ASN A 468 0.63 -0.03 37.87
C ASN A 468 1.98 -0.67 37.51
N GLY A 469 2.86 0.03 36.82
CA GLY A 469 4.24 -0.39 36.50
C GLY A 469 4.37 -1.35 35.33
N ILE A 470 3.32 -1.54 34.53
CA ILE A 470 3.33 -2.37 33.30
C ILE A 470 3.69 -1.50 32.10
N ARG A 471 4.77 -1.85 31.43
CA ARG A 471 5.22 -1.12 30.23
C ARG A 471 4.23 -1.31 29.08
N THR A 472 3.43 -0.29 28.79
CA THR A 472 2.30 -0.37 27.88
C THR A 472 2.39 0.69 26.77
N ARG A 473 1.86 0.39 25.60
CA ARG A 473 1.53 1.37 24.55
C ARG A 473 0.13 1.10 24.00
N TYR A 474 -0.54 2.16 23.53
CA TYR A 474 -1.78 2.01 22.78
C TYR A 474 -1.57 2.27 21.30
N MET A 475 -2.48 1.73 20.48
CA MET A 475 -2.49 1.92 19.04
C MET A 475 -3.93 2.11 18.54
N HIS A 476 -4.18 3.20 17.80
CA HIS A 476 -5.47 3.52 17.23
C HIS A 476 -5.39 3.91 15.73
N SER A 477 -6.53 4.27 15.12
CA SER A 477 -6.64 4.55 13.68
C SER A 477 -5.83 5.76 13.20
N ASP A 478 -5.53 6.70 14.09
CA ASP A 478 -4.89 7.97 13.75
C ASP A 478 -3.35 7.88 13.77
N VAL A 479 -2.81 6.74 14.24
CA VAL A 479 -1.38 6.43 14.18
C VAL A 479 -0.99 6.15 12.73
N ASP A 480 0.00 6.86 12.22
CA ASP A 480 0.44 6.69 10.84
C ASP A 480 1.10 5.31 10.59
N THR A 481 1.28 4.95 9.32
CA THR A 481 1.80 3.63 8.94
C THR A 481 3.23 3.42 9.42
N VAL A 482 4.05 4.47 9.47
CA VAL A 482 5.46 4.38 9.89
C VAL A 482 5.53 4.17 11.39
N GLU A 483 4.84 5.01 12.16
CA GLU A 483 4.76 4.91 13.63
C GLU A 483 4.17 3.57 14.05
N ARG A 484 3.13 3.07 13.37
CA ARG A 484 2.56 1.74 13.59
C ARG A 484 3.60 0.63 13.45
N THR A 485 4.44 0.71 12.44
CA THR A 485 5.51 -0.26 12.20
C THR A 485 6.56 -0.21 13.31
N GLU A 486 6.89 0.99 13.79
CA GLU A 486 7.81 1.19 14.92
C GLU A 486 7.25 0.63 16.23
N ILE A 487 5.97 0.88 16.54
CA ILE A 487 5.30 0.33 17.72
C ILE A 487 5.34 -1.21 17.71
N ILE A 488 5.04 -1.84 16.57
CA ILE A 488 5.08 -3.30 16.45
C ILE A 488 6.50 -3.83 16.63
N ARG A 489 7.48 -3.17 16.04
CA ARG A 489 8.90 -3.53 16.19
C ARG A 489 9.36 -3.40 17.65
N ASP A 490 9.00 -2.32 18.33
CA ASP A 490 9.33 -2.07 19.73
C ASP A 490 8.71 -3.11 20.66
N LEU A 491 7.45 -3.52 20.39
CA LEU A 491 6.80 -4.63 21.10
C LEU A 491 7.59 -5.94 20.95
N ARG A 492 7.99 -6.28 19.73
CA ARG A 492 8.78 -7.49 19.43
C ARG A 492 10.15 -7.44 20.09
N LEU A 493 10.82 -6.29 20.10
CA LEU A 493 12.11 -6.09 20.75
C LEU A 493 12.02 -6.08 22.28
N GLY A 494 10.82 -5.94 22.85
CA GLY A 494 10.59 -5.93 24.29
C GLY A 494 10.83 -4.58 24.95
N HIS A 495 10.75 -3.49 24.21
CA HIS A 495 10.80 -2.15 24.77
C HIS A 495 9.57 -1.88 25.66
N PHE A 496 8.46 -2.56 25.39
CA PHE A 496 7.28 -2.63 26.23
C PHE A 496 6.63 -4.02 26.12
N ASP A 497 5.69 -4.36 27.02
CA ASP A 497 5.17 -5.73 27.14
C ASP A 497 3.72 -5.87 26.69
N VAL A 498 2.94 -4.79 26.78
CA VAL A 498 1.50 -4.80 26.50
C VAL A 498 1.17 -3.79 25.41
N LEU A 499 0.42 -4.23 24.40
CA LEU A 499 -0.14 -3.36 23.38
C LEU A 499 -1.66 -3.34 23.50
N VAL A 500 -2.22 -2.16 23.77
CA VAL A 500 -3.66 -1.92 23.83
C VAL A 500 -4.12 -1.36 22.48
N GLY A 501 -5.23 -1.88 21.95
CA GLY A 501 -5.76 -1.35 20.68
C GLY A 501 -7.24 -1.65 20.49
N ILE A 502 -7.87 -0.97 19.52
CA ILE A 502 -9.28 -1.19 19.20
C ILE A 502 -9.40 -2.26 18.11
N ASN A 503 -9.12 -1.88 16.89
CA ASN A 503 -9.35 -2.67 15.67
C ASN A 503 -8.07 -3.06 14.94
N LEU A 504 -6.96 -2.45 15.32
CA LEU A 504 -5.71 -2.48 14.59
C LEU A 504 -4.92 -3.77 14.77
N LEU A 505 -5.43 -4.68 15.59
CA LEU A 505 -4.82 -5.97 15.88
C LEU A 505 -5.28 -7.08 14.91
N ARG A 506 -6.06 -6.74 13.86
CA ARG A 506 -6.68 -7.75 12.99
C ARG A 506 -5.76 -8.24 11.88
N GLU A 507 -5.19 -7.34 11.08
CA GLU A 507 -4.53 -7.71 9.82
C GLU A 507 -3.06 -7.32 9.79
N GLY A 508 -2.23 -8.18 9.25
CA GLY A 508 -0.82 -7.89 8.98
C GLY A 508 0.11 -7.89 10.19
N LEU A 509 -0.35 -8.28 11.38
CA LEU A 509 0.51 -8.44 12.55
C LEU A 509 1.03 -9.87 12.66
N ASP A 510 2.34 -10.01 12.54
CA ASP A 510 3.06 -11.24 12.76
C ASP A 510 3.98 -11.08 13.98
N ILE A 511 3.47 -11.43 15.17
CA ILE A 511 4.15 -11.25 16.46
C ILE A 511 4.19 -12.59 17.19
N PRO A 512 5.19 -13.46 16.91
CA PRO A 512 5.32 -14.77 17.55
C PRO A 512 5.48 -14.68 19.09
N GLU A 513 5.92 -13.55 19.59
CA GLU A 513 6.16 -13.30 21.01
C GLU A 513 4.87 -13.13 21.83
N VAL A 514 3.72 -12.94 21.15
CA VAL A 514 2.40 -12.79 21.81
C VAL A 514 1.91 -14.14 22.34
N SER A 515 1.80 -14.26 23.64
CA SER A 515 1.26 -15.45 24.32
C SER A 515 -0.16 -15.25 24.86
N LEU A 516 -0.59 -14.00 25.04
CA LEU A 516 -1.93 -13.69 25.54
C LEU A 516 -2.64 -12.65 24.66
N VAL A 517 -3.89 -12.94 24.36
CA VAL A 517 -4.83 -11.99 23.77
C VAL A 517 -6.00 -11.82 24.75
N ALA A 518 -6.21 -10.61 25.25
CA ALA A 518 -7.32 -10.25 26.12
C ALA A 518 -8.35 -9.41 25.35
N ILE A 519 -9.61 -9.87 25.34
CA ILE A 519 -10.71 -9.20 24.65
C ILE A 519 -11.67 -8.67 25.72
N LEU A 520 -11.63 -7.36 25.98
CA LEU A 520 -12.51 -6.71 26.95
C LEU A 520 -13.91 -6.53 26.36
N ASP A 521 -14.92 -6.59 27.20
CA ASP A 521 -16.33 -6.44 26.80
C ASP A 521 -16.68 -7.29 25.56
N ALA A 522 -16.34 -8.57 25.59
CA ALA A 522 -16.53 -9.48 24.45
C ALA A 522 -18.02 -9.75 24.15
N ASP A 523 -18.92 -9.53 25.12
CA ASP A 523 -20.35 -9.68 24.99
C ASP A 523 -21.10 -8.46 24.44
N LYS A 524 -20.40 -7.37 24.15
CA LYS A 524 -21.00 -6.20 23.49
C LYS A 524 -21.05 -6.42 21.97
N GLU A 525 -22.13 -7.07 21.52
CA GLU A 525 -22.30 -7.38 20.10
C GLU A 525 -22.18 -6.15 19.19
N GLY A 526 -21.46 -6.32 18.07
CA GLY A 526 -21.21 -5.29 17.11
C GLY A 526 -20.08 -5.69 16.16
N PHE A 527 -19.73 -4.80 15.25
CA PHE A 527 -18.67 -5.04 14.26
C PHE A 527 -17.32 -5.44 14.89
N LEU A 528 -16.98 -4.85 16.05
CA LEU A 528 -15.73 -5.13 16.78
C LEU A 528 -15.73 -6.45 17.56
N ARG A 529 -16.88 -7.08 17.72
CA ARG A 529 -17.07 -8.35 18.44
C ARG A 529 -17.85 -9.36 17.60
N SER A 530 -17.79 -9.22 16.27
CA SER A 530 -18.31 -10.22 15.34
C SER A 530 -17.47 -11.50 15.40
N GLU A 531 -18.05 -12.61 14.99
CA GLU A 531 -17.37 -13.91 14.85
C GLU A 531 -16.01 -13.79 14.15
N VAL A 532 -15.99 -13.16 12.97
CA VAL A 532 -14.78 -12.91 12.18
C VAL A 532 -13.71 -12.17 12.98
N THR A 533 -14.12 -11.09 13.66
CA THR A 533 -13.21 -10.28 14.48
C THR A 533 -12.61 -11.07 15.63
N LEU A 534 -13.45 -11.85 16.33
CA LEU A 534 -13.01 -12.66 17.46
C LEU A 534 -12.00 -13.73 17.00
N ILE A 535 -12.30 -14.48 15.92
CA ILE A 535 -11.38 -15.48 15.36
C ILE A 535 -10.05 -14.83 14.94
N GLN A 536 -10.07 -13.69 14.25
CA GLN A 536 -8.87 -13.00 13.81
C GLN A 536 -8.02 -12.50 14.98
N THR A 537 -8.66 -12.01 16.04
CA THR A 537 -7.99 -11.47 17.22
C THR A 537 -7.36 -12.61 18.05
N VAL A 538 -8.12 -13.65 18.33
CA VAL A 538 -7.63 -14.86 19.03
C VAL A 538 -6.47 -15.50 18.29
N GLY A 539 -6.55 -15.55 16.95
CA GLY A 539 -5.51 -16.09 16.08
C GLY A 539 -4.13 -15.41 16.19
N ARG A 540 -4.05 -14.22 16.82
CA ARG A 540 -2.74 -13.54 17.04
C ARG A 540 -1.87 -14.29 18.04
N ALA A 541 -2.43 -15.00 19.01
CA ALA A 541 -1.67 -15.84 19.94
C ALA A 541 -1.38 -17.26 19.41
N ALA A 542 -1.83 -17.61 18.20
CA ALA A 542 -1.69 -18.94 17.62
C ALA A 542 -0.25 -19.33 17.19
N ARG A 543 0.71 -18.42 17.29
CA ARG A 543 2.13 -18.64 16.95
C ARG A 543 3.00 -18.91 18.17
N ASN A 544 2.44 -18.80 19.36
CA ASN A 544 3.13 -19.07 20.63
C ASN A 544 2.69 -20.42 21.19
N LEU A 545 3.63 -21.21 21.71
CA LEU A 545 3.33 -22.49 22.36
C LEU A 545 2.40 -22.35 23.56
N ARG A 546 2.49 -21.24 24.28
CA ARG A 546 1.66 -20.89 25.44
C ARG A 546 0.52 -19.94 25.07
N GLY A 547 0.12 -19.94 23.77
CA GLY A 547 -0.93 -19.08 23.28
C GLY A 547 -2.26 -19.30 24.01
N LYS A 548 -2.81 -18.23 24.58
CA LYS A 548 -4.08 -18.20 25.30
C LYS A 548 -4.90 -16.98 24.90
N ALA A 549 -6.21 -17.12 24.88
CA ALA A 549 -7.12 -16.00 24.69
C ALA A 549 -8.10 -15.93 25.86
N ILE A 550 -8.32 -14.74 26.41
CA ILE A 550 -9.32 -14.48 27.43
C ILE A 550 -10.38 -13.54 26.85
N MET A 551 -11.62 -13.97 26.89
CA MET A 551 -12.78 -13.16 26.56
C MET A 551 -13.50 -12.76 27.86
N TYR A 552 -13.49 -11.46 28.17
CA TYR A 552 -14.23 -10.94 29.32
C TYR A 552 -15.68 -10.66 28.92
N ALA A 553 -16.58 -11.41 29.48
CA ALA A 553 -18.01 -11.40 29.16
C ALA A 553 -18.86 -11.89 30.32
N ASP A 554 -20.00 -11.22 30.55
CA ASP A 554 -20.98 -11.68 31.56
C ASP A 554 -22.00 -12.65 30.94
N LYS A 555 -22.10 -12.67 29.60
CA LYS A 555 -22.95 -13.60 28.84
C LYS A 555 -22.28 -14.03 27.54
N ILE A 556 -22.49 -15.26 27.14
CA ILE A 556 -22.02 -15.75 25.82
C ILE A 556 -23.00 -15.30 24.76
N THR A 557 -22.49 -14.56 23.76
CA THR A 557 -23.28 -14.11 22.59
C THR A 557 -23.22 -15.13 21.46
N GLY A 558 -24.12 -14.98 20.47
CA GLY A 558 -24.11 -15.86 19.31
C GLY A 558 -22.81 -15.78 18.51
N SER A 559 -22.20 -14.59 18.41
CA SER A 559 -20.90 -14.40 17.75
C SER A 559 -19.75 -15.06 18.50
N MET A 560 -19.75 -14.98 19.83
CA MET A 560 -18.76 -15.68 20.67
C MET A 560 -18.89 -17.20 20.53
N GLN A 561 -20.12 -17.74 20.58
CA GLN A 561 -20.34 -19.18 20.47
C GLN A 561 -19.81 -19.72 19.14
N ARG A 562 -20.17 -19.08 18.00
CA ARG A 562 -19.68 -19.52 16.68
C ARG A 562 -18.16 -19.43 16.58
N ALA A 563 -17.55 -18.37 17.12
CA ALA A 563 -16.09 -18.21 17.11
C ALA A 563 -15.41 -19.32 17.92
N MET A 564 -15.94 -19.66 19.11
CA MET A 564 -15.41 -20.75 19.95
C MET A 564 -15.57 -22.13 19.28
N ASP A 565 -16.72 -22.40 18.69
CA ASP A 565 -17.01 -23.66 18.00
C ASP A 565 -16.03 -23.88 16.83
N GLU A 566 -15.81 -22.83 16.02
CA GLU A 566 -14.86 -22.91 14.91
C GLU A 566 -13.40 -23.07 15.39
N MET A 567 -13.00 -22.33 16.44
CA MET A 567 -11.65 -22.46 17.00
C MET A 567 -11.43 -23.84 17.61
N SER A 568 -12.45 -24.43 18.27
CA SER A 568 -12.40 -25.79 18.79
C SER A 568 -12.26 -26.83 17.67
N ARG A 569 -13.03 -26.70 16.58
CA ARG A 569 -12.91 -27.55 15.40
C ARG A 569 -11.49 -27.52 14.83
N ARG A 570 -10.91 -26.33 14.66
CA ARG A 570 -9.53 -26.15 14.15
C ARG A 570 -8.50 -26.79 15.08
N ARG A 571 -8.67 -26.63 16.39
CA ARG A 571 -7.81 -27.19 17.42
C ARG A 571 -7.83 -28.71 17.38
N GLU A 572 -9.01 -29.34 17.28
CA GLU A 572 -9.16 -30.79 17.20
C GLU A 572 -8.45 -31.37 15.97
N VAL A 573 -8.62 -30.75 14.79
CA VAL A 573 -7.96 -31.15 13.55
C VAL A 573 -6.43 -31.12 13.72
N GLN A 574 -5.88 -30.03 14.30
CA GLN A 574 -4.45 -29.91 14.53
C GLN A 574 -3.92 -30.94 15.55
N VAL A 575 -4.62 -31.14 16.65
CA VAL A 575 -4.24 -32.13 17.69
C VAL A 575 -4.22 -33.54 17.11
N LYS A 576 -5.26 -33.90 16.33
CA LYS A 576 -5.32 -35.18 15.64
C LYS A 576 -4.15 -35.38 14.71
N PHE A 577 -3.89 -34.38 13.85
CA PHE A 577 -2.76 -34.42 12.93
C PHE A 577 -1.42 -34.58 13.63
N ASN A 578 -1.19 -33.84 14.73
CA ASN A 578 0.03 -33.94 15.53
C ASN A 578 0.24 -35.34 16.08
N LYS A 579 -0.85 -35.96 16.61
CA LYS A 579 -0.81 -37.35 17.14
C LYS A 579 -0.52 -38.37 16.03
N ASP A 580 -1.22 -38.25 14.90
CA ASP A 580 -1.11 -39.20 13.77
C ASP A 580 0.28 -39.17 13.13
N ASN A 581 0.99 -38.03 13.19
CA ASN A 581 2.31 -37.82 12.60
C ASN A 581 3.44 -37.71 13.62
N ASN A 582 3.19 -37.91 14.92
CA ASN A 582 4.16 -37.77 16.00
C ASN A 582 4.89 -36.43 16.03
N ILE A 583 4.15 -35.32 15.74
CA ILE A 583 4.70 -33.97 15.71
C ILE A 583 4.60 -33.33 17.09
N THR A 584 5.74 -32.88 17.61
CA THR A 584 5.81 -32.05 18.80
C THR A 584 5.76 -30.56 18.38
N PRO A 585 4.79 -29.76 18.89
CA PRO A 585 4.71 -28.35 18.56
C PRO A 585 6.01 -27.60 18.88
N THR A 586 6.46 -26.75 17.95
CA THR A 586 7.66 -25.92 18.12
C THR A 586 7.33 -24.45 17.88
N SER A 587 7.88 -23.56 18.74
CA SER A 587 7.74 -22.11 18.56
C SER A 587 8.41 -21.65 17.28
N ILE A 588 7.78 -20.68 16.61
CA ILE A 588 8.37 -20.00 15.45
C ILE A 588 9.29 -18.90 15.98
N VAL A 589 10.55 -18.97 15.62
CA VAL A 589 11.51 -17.86 15.81
C VAL A 589 11.64 -17.12 14.48
N LYS A 590 11.27 -15.88 14.44
CA LYS A 590 11.40 -15.02 13.23
C LYS A 590 12.26 -13.80 13.56
N ASP A 591 13.29 -13.57 12.77
CA ASP A 591 14.11 -12.38 12.92
C ASP A 591 13.24 -11.10 12.82
N VAL A 592 13.58 -10.11 13.65
CA VAL A 592 12.93 -8.80 13.60
C VAL A 592 13.56 -8.01 12.42
N LYS A 593 13.09 -8.31 11.19
CA LYS A 593 13.46 -7.51 10.01
C LYS A 593 12.58 -6.25 9.98
N ASP A 594 13.14 -5.14 9.52
CA ASP A 594 12.32 -3.96 9.24
C ASP A 594 11.41 -4.27 8.03
N ILE A 595 10.10 -4.35 8.27
CA ILE A 595 9.09 -4.71 7.26
C ILE A 595 9.14 -3.74 6.06
N MET A 596 9.62 -2.52 6.28
CA MET A 596 9.77 -1.48 5.26
C MET A 596 11.16 -1.46 4.60
N GLU A 597 12.11 -2.27 5.03
CA GLU A 597 13.49 -2.26 4.50
C GLU A 597 13.54 -2.68 3.02
N GLY A 598 12.64 -3.57 2.58
CA GLY A 598 12.48 -3.96 1.18
C GLY A 598 11.86 -2.87 0.29
N ALA A 599 11.17 -1.91 0.88
CA ALA A 599 10.56 -0.77 0.19
C ALA A 599 11.32 0.56 0.41
N ARG A 600 12.37 0.56 1.22
CA ARG A 600 13.26 1.72 1.44
C ARG A 600 14.58 1.50 0.70
N VAL A 601 14.98 2.48 -0.10
CA VAL A 601 16.38 2.57 -0.57
C VAL A 601 17.27 2.65 0.67
N THR A 602 18.12 1.67 0.88
CA THR A 602 19.16 1.72 1.91
C THR A 602 20.18 2.81 1.53
N LYS A 603 19.83 4.06 1.81
CA LYS A 603 20.88 5.02 2.13
C LYS A 603 21.47 4.55 3.46
N LYS A 604 22.64 3.91 3.42
CA LYS A 604 23.56 3.86 4.56
C LYS A 604 24.01 5.31 4.85
N ALA A 605 23.08 6.14 5.32
CA ALA A 605 23.44 7.31 6.09
C ALA A 605 24.01 6.78 7.39
N LYS A 606 25.30 7.02 7.65
CA LYS A 606 25.84 6.96 9.00
C LYS A 606 24.82 7.66 9.89
N LYS A 607 24.19 6.93 10.80
CA LYS A 607 23.42 7.51 11.91
C LYS A 607 24.41 8.35 12.72
N THR A 608 24.58 9.59 12.36
CA THR A 608 24.93 10.61 13.33
C THR A 608 23.78 10.59 14.35
N LYS A 609 24.11 10.28 15.60
CA LYS A 609 23.19 10.49 16.73
C LYS A 609 22.56 11.87 16.56
N PRO A 610 21.27 12.06 16.83
CA PRO A 610 20.70 13.39 16.85
C PRO A 610 21.52 14.19 17.88
N GLN A 611 22.42 15.02 17.39
CA GLN A 611 23.00 16.07 18.19
C GLN A 611 21.79 16.90 18.61
N SER A 612 21.62 17.11 19.89
CA SER A 612 20.54 17.95 20.40
C SER A 612 20.86 19.40 20.03
N PHE A 613 20.42 19.80 18.84
CA PHE A 613 20.53 21.20 18.36
C PHE A 613 19.89 22.20 19.32
N GLU A 614 19.04 21.71 20.24
CA GLU A 614 18.45 22.50 21.31
C GLU A 614 19.49 23.18 22.23
N LYS A 615 20.69 22.57 22.39
CA LYS A 615 21.80 23.15 23.16
C LYS A 615 22.56 24.23 22.39
N GLU A 616 22.40 24.29 21.10
CA GLU A 616 23.05 25.27 20.21
C GLU A 616 22.16 26.50 19.93
N LEU A 617 20.92 26.49 20.38
CA LEU A 617 20.05 27.66 20.30
C LEU A 617 20.54 28.75 21.25
N PRO A 618 20.57 30.03 20.82
CA PRO A 618 21.00 31.17 21.65
C PRO A 618 20.01 31.52 22.78
N PHE A 619 18.90 30.78 22.91
CA PHE A 619 17.86 30.95 23.92
C PHE A 619 17.24 29.61 24.31
N LYS A 620 16.60 29.57 25.48
CA LYS A 620 15.85 28.40 25.94
C LYS A 620 14.40 28.45 25.47
N ILE A 621 13.91 27.34 24.96
CA ILE A 621 12.49 27.16 24.62
C ILE A 621 11.71 27.02 25.94
N SER A 622 10.67 27.83 26.13
CA SER A 622 9.82 27.78 27.33
C SER A 622 8.39 27.35 26.97
N ASN A 623 7.86 26.39 27.70
CA ASN A 623 6.51 25.82 27.53
C ASN A 623 5.60 26.15 28.73
N GLU A 624 5.98 27.07 29.65
CA GLU A 624 5.34 27.26 30.95
C GLU A 624 4.03 28.09 30.89
N SER A 625 3.83 28.93 29.86
CA SER A 625 2.61 29.73 29.71
C SER A 625 2.36 30.08 28.24
N PRO A 626 1.08 30.34 27.82
CA PRO A 626 0.76 30.70 26.45
C PRO A 626 1.56 31.90 25.91
N GLU A 627 1.81 32.91 26.72
CA GLU A 627 2.60 34.09 26.36
C GLU A 627 4.08 33.74 26.11
N LYS A 628 4.66 32.86 26.95
CA LYS A 628 6.04 32.40 26.79
C LYS A 628 6.20 31.46 25.60
N ILE A 629 5.18 30.65 25.31
CA ILE A 629 5.12 29.80 24.10
C ILE A 629 5.11 30.69 22.86
N ALA A 630 4.25 31.69 22.79
CA ALA A 630 4.19 32.63 21.67
C ALA A 630 5.54 33.35 21.44
N THR A 631 6.18 33.79 22.51
CA THR A 631 7.52 34.42 22.45
C THR A 631 8.59 33.42 21.95
N SER A 632 8.51 32.17 22.36
CA SER A 632 9.43 31.13 21.92
C SER A 632 9.23 30.80 20.42
N ILE A 633 8.01 30.81 19.94
CA ILE A 633 7.69 30.63 18.51
C ILE A 633 8.32 31.73 17.67
N THR A 634 8.14 33.02 18.06
CA THR A 634 8.71 34.15 17.32
C THR A 634 10.23 34.05 17.22
N LYS A 635 10.91 33.74 18.33
CA LYS A 635 12.37 33.59 18.37
C LYS A 635 12.86 32.41 17.52
N LEU A 636 12.12 31.30 17.49
CA LEU A 636 12.43 30.15 16.65
C LEU A 636 12.20 30.46 15.16
N GLU A 637 11.19 31.26 14.81
CA GLU A 637 10.96 31.70 13.43
C GLU A 637 12.12 32.59 12.95
N GLU A 638 12.58 33.55 13.75
CA GLU A 638 13.75 34.39 13.43
C GLU A 638 15.02 33.52 13.24
N GLN A 639 15.26 32.58 14.15
CA GLN A 639 16.44 31.71 14.10
C GLN A 639 16.40 30.77 12.92
N MET A 640 15.22 30.25 12.56
CA MET A 640 15.01 29.44 11.38
C MET A 640 15.41 30.16 10.10
N TYR A 641 15.02 31.43 9.96
CA TYR A 641 15.41 32.27 8.81
C TYR A 641 16.92 32.52 8.75
N ILE A 642 17.58 32.73 9.91
CA ILE A 642 19.03 32.89 9.98
C ILE A 642 19.73 31.62 9.49
N TYR A 643 19.36 30.44 10.02
CA TYR A 643 19.93 29.17 9.61
C TYR A 643 19.67 28.85 8.14
N ALA A 644 18.48 29.17 7.63
CA ALA A 644 18.17 29.01 6.21
C ALA A 644 19.06 29.91 5.31
N LYS A 645 19.35 31.14 5.75
CA LYS A 645 20.24 32.07 5.03
C LYS A 645 21.69 31.62 5.05
N GLU A 646 22.11 30.97 6.14
CA GLU A 646 23.46 30.44 6.33
C GLU A 646 23.61 29.03 5.70
N THR A 647 22.59 28.52 4.97
CA THR A 647 22.53 27.20 4.35
C THR A 647 22.60 26.01 5.32
N GLU A 648 22.37 26.25 6.62
CA GLU A 648 22.31 25.22 7.66
C GLU A 648 20.90 24.60 7.74
N TYR A 649 20.51 23.90 6.69
CA TYR A 649 19.14 23.41 6.49
C TYR A 649 18.66 22.43 7.57
N GLU A 650 19.56 21.64 8.19
CA GLU A 650 19.19 20.71 9.26
C GLU A 650 18.79 21.46 10.55
N LYS A 651 19.46 22.55 10.87
CA LYS A 651 19.13 23.41 12.02
C LYS A 651 17.85 24.21 11.75
N ALA A 652 17.67 24.69 10.52
CA ALA A 652 16.43 25.34 10.10
C ALA A 652 15.22 24.37 10.18
N ALA A 653 15.38 23.13 9.75
CA ALA A 653 14.36 22.09 9.87
C ALA A 653 14.02 21.78 11.34
N PHE A 654 15.01 21.68 12.21
CA PHE A 654 14.80 21.53 13.65
C PHE A 654 13.96 22.68 14.24
N CYS A 655 14.28 23.94 13.93
CA CYS A 655 13.50 25.10 14.38
C CYS A 655 12.05 25.02 13.88
N ARG A 656 11.82 24.69 12.62
CA ARG A 656 10.48 24.49 12.03
C ARG A 656 9.68 23.45 12.79
N ASP A 657 10.28 22.32 13.11
CA ASP A 657 9.60 21.21 13.79
C ASP A 657 9.26 21.58 15.24
N GLN A 658 10.13 22.34 15.93
CA GLN A 658 9.84 22.90 17.25
C GLN A 658 8.70 23.94 17.21
N ILE A 659 8.65 24.80 16.20
CA ILE A 659 7.56 25.76 15.99
C ILE A 659 6.23 25.01 15.82
N LYS A 660 6.20 23.94 15.04
CA LYS A 660 5.00 23.12 14.82
C LYS A 660 4.49 22.52 16.13
N ASN A 661 5.38 21.96 16.95
CA ASN A 661 5.05 21.39 18.25
C ASN A 661 4.50 22.46 19.22
N LEU A 662 5.12 23.62 19.29
CA LEU A 662 4.67 24.71 20.17
C LEU A 662 3.33 25.31 19.70
N LYS A 663 3.11 25.45 18.40
CA LYS A 663 1.81 25.88 17.85
C LYS A 663 0.70 24.87 18.19
N TRP A 664 1.00 23.59 18.13
CA TRP A 664 0.05 22.55 18.52
C TRP A 664 -0.27 22.60 20.03
N GLN A 665 0.73 22.81 20.89
CA GLN A 665 0.52 22.99 22.33
C GLN A 665 -0.32 24.24 22.64
N LEU A 666 -0.08 25.35 21.94
CA LEU A 666 -0.83 26.60 22.11
C LEU A 666 -2.31 26.46 21.70
N LEU A 667 -2.61 25.59 20.74
CA LEU A 667 -3.98 25.33 20.28
C LEU A 667 -4.76 24.39 21.22
N ASN A 668 -4.04 23.63 22.05
CA ASN A 668 -4.62 22.63 22.97
C ASN A 668 -4.54 23.07 24.46
N SER A 669 -3.97 24.24 24.75
CA SER A 669 -3.96 24.88 26.06
C SER A 669 -5.08 25.93 26.18
#